data_7c9c5f45c7c07b394a98095f82cce652
#
_entry.id   7c9c5f45c7c07b394a98095f82cce652
#
_cell.length_a   1.000
_cell.length_b   1.000
_cell.length_c   1.000
_cell.angle_alpha   90.00
_cell.angle_beta   90.00
_cell.angle_gamma   90.00
#
_symmetry.space_group_name_H-M   'P 1'
#
loop_
_entity.id
_entity.type
_entity.pdbx_description
1 polymer ?
#
loop_
_entity_poly.entity_id
_entity_poly.type
_entity_poly.pdbx_seq_one_letter_code
_entity_poly.pdbx_strand_id
1 'polypeptide(L)'
;MIKKKRWRISTSDKEQENILIRELGVNPIVAKLMVNRHIDVDEGRRFLQGSLSDLLDPFALKDMDVAVSLVQETIEKHKPIVIYGDYDVDGITATSVLYRFLKKLGADVTYYIPERQSEGYGLNLEALEHLIEQGTALVITVDCGISSYDIVEAVRDRIDMIITDHHTAPDMIPRAKAVINHKQKDCHYKDKNLSGVGVAFKLCQALWLTKTGEWYLDDLDIVALGTVADVVPLVGENRIIVKAGLEKMNSHPNLGIKKLVDVAGLHERTITSGHIGFTLAPRLNAAGRVTHATRAVELLVTDNADMAEAIAEELNETNRERQELERNIHELARIDVANQGHKADYVTVVAGEDWHPGVIGIVASRLVEEFYKPTLVISIHDGIGKGSCRSIDGFNIYDALKSCEDVLLQFGGHAAAAGFSIDADRIDELRDRLTAYCKAHVTAEEYIPVVAIDAELPVDDIDVDIIDRVSALEPYGMANSTPIFAVMEATVQDIMLMGQLKNHCKVILETSSGTLDAIAWNRPDLFRTIFIGTVVKVAFSLQKNEWQGMVSPQLMIQAIEPLTEEPITLSTEGLRQMYVIVKQAMRGRSQSVYNVEQEILRRKPADQNNRSALTSLDIFKELGIIEEYTGDDGQLMLRWNAVEGKLDLVTSVTFLTYSV
;
A
#
# COMPACT_ATOMS: atom_id res chain seq x y z
N MET A 1 -0.88 -22.05 11.98
CA MET A 1 -1.14 -22.73 10.68
C MET A 1 -0.85 -21.73 9.56
N ILE A 2 -0.19 -22.16 8.48
CA ILE A 2 -0.03 -21.32 7.27
C ILE A 2 -1.43 -20.96 6.79
N LYS A 3 -1.73 -19.65 6.62
CA LYS A 3 -2.98 -19.24 5.97
C LYS A 3 -2.94 -19.75 4.54
N LYS A 4 -3.78 -20.71 4.19
CA LYS A 4 -3.91 -21.21 2.82
C LYS A 4 -4.30 -20.05 1.91
N LYS A 5 -3.62 -19.95 0.76
CA LYS A 5 -3.97 -19.01 -0.31
C LYS A 5 -4.38 -19.81 -1.55
N ARG A 6 -5.31 -19.30 -2.32
CA ARG A 6 -5.64 -19.89 -3.63
C ARG A 6 -4.63 -19.39 -4.66
N TRP A 7 -4.00 -20.31 -5.35
CA TRP A 7 -3.04 -19.99 -6.40
C TRP A 7 -3.76 -19.92 -7.74
N ARG A 8 -3.70 -18.77 -8.39
CA ARG A 8 -4.24 -18.57 -9.73
C ARG A 8 -3.11 -18.25 -10.68
N ILE A 9 -2.72 -19.24 -11.49
CA ILE A 9 -1.64 -19.10 -12.46
C ILE A 9 -2.25 -18.57 -13.76
N SER A 10 -1.69 -17.47 -14.26
CA SER A 10 -2.11 -16.87 -15.52
C SER A 10 -1.70 -17.74 -16.71
N THR A 11 -2.66 -18.00 -17.58
CA THR A 11 -2.41 -18.67 -18.87
C THR A 11 -2.32 -17.59 -19.94
N SER A 12 -1.25 -17.60 -20.70
CA SER A 12 -1.02 -16.66 -21.80
C SER A 12 -1.23 -17.31 -23.17
N ASP A 13 -1.58 -16.51 -24.16
CA ASP A 13 -1.70 -16.94 -25.55
C ASP A 13 -0.30 -17.04 -26.17
N LYS A 14 0.10 -18.26 -26.50
CA LYS A 14 1.43 -18.55 -27.09
C LYS A 14 1.64 -17.91 -28.46
N GLU A 15 0.58 -17.73 -29.24
CA GLU A 15 0.69 -17.05 -30.54
C GLU A 15 1.00 -15.57 -30.34
N GLN A 16 0.32 -14.91 -29.39
CA GLN A 16 0.60 -13.52 -29.03
C GLN A 16 1.99 -13.35 -28.42
N GLU A 17 2.46 -14.27 -27.55
CA GLU A 17 3.83 -14.25 -27.06
C GLU A 17 4.84 -14.27 -28.19
N ASN A 18 4.68 -15.20 -29.16
CA ASN A 18 5.59 -15.33 -30.31
C ASN A 18 5.58 -14.08 -31.21
N ILE A 19 4.43 -13.42 -31.36
CA ILE A 19 4.32 -12.16 -32.09
C ILE A 19 5.14 -11.07 -31.37
N LEU A 20 4.97 -10.90 -30.05
CA LEU A 20 5.73 -9.92 -29.28
C LEU A 20 7.25 -10.19 -29.31
N ILE A 21 7.66 -11.45 -29.19
CA ILE A 21 9.08 -11.84 -29.30
C ILE A 21 9.66 -11.42 -30.65
N ARG A 22 8.96 -11.72 -31.74
CA ARG A 22 9.41 -11.41 -33.10
C ARG A 22 9.43 -9.91 -33.40
N GLU A 23 8.37 -9.19 -33.03
CA GLU A 23 8.17 -7.78 -33.41
C GLU A 23 8.90 -6.80 -32.48
N LEU A 24 9.08 -7.16 -31.20
CA LEU A 24 9.70 -6.30 -30.18
C LEU A 24 11.08 -6.78 -29.74
N GLY A 25 11.49 -8.00 -30.11
CA GLY A 25 12.78 -8.56 -29.71
C GLY A 25 12.90 -8.86 -28.21
N VAL A 26 11.79 -8.99 -27.52
CA VAL A 26 11.76 -9.22 -26.05
C VAL A 26 12.01 -10.69 -25.70
N ASN A 27 12.49 -10.92 -24.47
CA ASN A 27 12.64 -12.27 -23.93
C ASN A 27 11.27 -12.97 -23.77
N PRO A 28 11.17 -14.31 -23.93
CA PRO A 28 9.92 -15.05 -23.76
C PRO A 28 9.16 -14.78 -22.45
N ILE A 29 9.89 -14.61 -21.32
CA ILE A 29 9.23 -14.30 -20.05
C ILE A 29 8.60 -12.91 -20.05
N VAL A 30 9.29 -11.91 -20.65
CA VAL A 30 8.77 -10.55 -20.80
C VAL A 30 7.54 -10.54 -21.72
N ALA A 31 7.60 -11.27 -22.85
CA ALA A 31 6.46 -11.41 -23.77
C ALA A 31 5.24 -12.01 -23.04
N LYS A 32 5.43 -13.09 -22.26
CA LYS A 32 4.38 -13.70 -21.46
C LYS A 32 3.77 -12.70 -20.47
N LEU A 33 4.60 -11.94 -19.75
CA LEU A 33 4.15 -10.91 -18.82
C LEU A 33 3.37 -9.79 -19.53
N MET A 34 3.78 -9.38 -20.74
CA MET A 34 3.06 -8.39 -21.54
C MET A 34 1.70 -8.90 -22.01
N VAL A 35 1.62 -10.16 -22.50
CA VAL A 35 0.34 -10.78 -22.88
C VAL A 35 -0.62 -10.87 -21.71
N ASN A 36 -0.14 -11.24 -20.52
CA ASN A 36 -0.94 -11.27 -19.29
C ASN A 36 -1.50 -9.89 -18.90
N ARG A 37 -0.82 -8.80 -19.32
CA ARG A 37 -1.26 -7.41 -19.13
C ARG A 37 -2.05 -6.85 -20.31
N HIS A 38 -2.42 -7.70 -21.26
CA HIS A 38 -3.13 -7.33 -22.49
C HIS A 38 -2.42 -6.27 -23.33
N ILE A 39 -1.08 -6.23 -23.28
CA ILE A 39 -0.25 -5.31 -24.04
C ILE A 39 0.03 -5.93 -25.42
N ASP A 40 -0.45 -5.29 -26.49
CA ASP A 40 -0.18 -5.67 -27.86
C ASP A 40 1.17 -5.11 -28.39
N VAL A 41 1.49 -5.30 -29.68
CA VAL A 41 2.77 -4.84 -30.27
C VAL A 41 2.89 -3.32 -30.26
N ASP A 42 1.83 -2.60 -30.61
CA ASP A 42 1.88 -1.14 -30.73
C ASP A 42 1.95 -0.47 -29.36
N GLU A 43 1.20 -0.97 -28.39
CA GLU A 43 1.29 -0.55 -27.01
C GLU A 43 2.63 -0.98 -26.40
N GLY A 44 3.12 -2.17 -26.74
CA GLY A 44 4.38 -2.72 -26.27
C GLY A 44 5.59 -1.88 -26.66
N ARG A 45 5.62 -1.34 -27.89
CA ARG A 45 6.67 -0.39 -28.28
C ARG A 45 6.67 0.85 -27.38
N ARG A 46 5.51 1.45 -27.19
CA ARG A 46 5.36 2.64 -26.31
C ARG A 46 5.66 2.31 -24.85
N PHE A 47 5.25 1.13 -24.38
CA PHE A 47 5.47 0.67 -23.02
C PHE A 47 6.97 0.48 -22.70
N LEU A 48 7.73 -0.12 -23.60
CA LEU A 48 9.16 -0.42 -23.42
C LEU A 48 10.04 0.79 -23.75
N GLN A 49 9.73 1.51 -24.84
CA GLN A 49 10.59 2.53 -25.44
C GLN A 49 10.03 3.95 -25.35
N GLY A 50 8.82 4.11 -24.79
CA GLY A 50 8.17 5.42 -24.66
C GLY A 50 9.06 6.44 -23.93
N SER A 51 9.10 7.63 -24.49
CA SER A 51 9.95 8.74 -24.08
C SER A 51 9.13 10.03 -23.96
N LEU A 52 9.74 11.10 -23.45
CA LEU A 52 9.09 12.40 -23.31
C LEU A 52 8.58 12.99 -24.65
N SER A 53 9.11 12.53 -25.81
CA SER A 53 8.59 12.92 -27.13
C SER A 53 7.24 12.29 -27.48
N ASP A 54 6.81 11.27 -26.74
CA ASP A 54 5.53 10.58 -26.94
C ASP A 54 4.41 11.15 -26.05
N LEU A 55 4.69 12.20 -25.27
CA LEU A 55 3.67 12.91 -24.49
C LEU A 55 2.63 13.53 -25.42
N LEU A 56 1.36 13.43 -25.04
CA LEU A 56 0.24 13.93 -25.83
C LEU A 56 0.16 15.47 -25.73
N ASP A 57 -0.32 16.07 -26.81
CA ASP A 57 -0.57 17.52 -26.86
C ASP A 57 -1.51 17.96 -25.73
N PRO A 58 -1.09 18.85 -24.81
CA PRO A 58 -1.93 19.33 -23.73
C PRO A 58 -3.18 20.05 -24.21
N PHE A 59 -3.16 20.67 -25.41
CA PHE A 59 -4.33 21.32 -26.00
C PHE A 59 -5.42 20.36 -26.48
N ALA A 60 -5.16 19.06 -26.50
CA ALA A 60 -6.20 18.06 -26.69
C ALA A 60 -7.11 17.86 -25.46
N LEU A 61 -6.73 18.38 -24.27
CA LEU A 61 -7.62 18.48 -23.12
C LEU A 61 -8.65 19.59 -23.35
N LYS A 62 -9.91 19.27 -23.05
CA LYS A 62 -11.00 20.23 -23.17
C LYS A 62 -10.74 21.47 -22.31
N ASP A 63 -11.11 22.63 -22.80
CA ASP A 63 -10.99 23.97 -22.18
C ASP A 63 -9.54 24.41 -21.88
N MET A 64 -8.52 23.68 -22.35
CA MET A 64 -7.12 24.03 -22.12
C MET A 64 -6.74 25.38 -22.74
N ASP A 65 -7.22 25.70 -23.93
CA ASP A 65 -7.01 26.97 -24.64
C ASP A 65 -7.61 28.14 -23.86
N VAL A 66 -8.81 27.94 -23.32
CA VAL A 66 -9.50 28.94 -22.47
C VAL A 66 -8.73 29.19 -21.19
N ALA A 67 -8.29 28.12 -20.54
CA ALA A 67 -7.50 28.18 -19.30
C ALA A 67 -6.17 28.93 -19.52
N VAL A 68 -5.44 28.58 -20.59
CA VAL A 68 -4.16 29.23 -20.95
C VAL A 68 -4.37 30.71 -21.15
N SER A 69 -5.39 31.09 -21.94
CA SER A 69 -5.70 32.51 -22.21
C SER A 69 -6.03 33.28 -20.93
N LEU A 70 -6.83 32.69 -20.05
CA LEU A 70 -7.23 33.33 -18.79
C LEU A 70 -6.06 33.50 -17.82
N VAL A 71 -5.19 32.48 -17.70
CA VAL A 71 -3.99 32.57 -16.86
C VAL A 71 -3.04 33.64 -17.39
N GLN A 72 -2.78 33.69 -18.70
CA GLN A 72 -1.92 34.71 -19.32
C GLN A 72 -2.45 36.12 -19.09
N GLU A 73 -3.75 36.32 -19.34
CA GLU A 73 -4.40 37.62 -19.11
C GLU A 73 -4.30 38.08 -17.65
N THR A 74 -4.46 37.13 -16.70
CA THR A 74 -4.38 37.40 -15.26
C THR A 74 -2.97 37.79 -14.84
N ILE A 75 -1.94 37.10 -15.38
CA ILE A 75 -0.52 37.42 -15.15
C ILE A 75 -0.17 38.80 -15.76
N GLU A 76 -0.56 39.08 -17.00
CA GLU A 76 -0.29 40.35 -17.67
C GLU A 76 -0.90 41.54 -16.94
N LYS A 77 -2.07 41.35 -16.31
CA LYS A 77 -2.75 42.36 -15.51
C LYS A 77 -2.26 42.45 -14.06
N HIS A 78 -1.24 41.66 -13.68
CA HIS A 78 -0.69 41.57 -12.31
C HIS A 78 -1.78 41.33 -11.25
N LYS A 79 -2.76 40.48 -11.56
CA LYS A 79 -3.84 40.15 -10.64
C LYS A 79 -3.48 38.92 -9.80
N PRO A 80 -3.94 38.85 -8.53
CA PRO A 80 -3.62 37.72 -7.65
C PRO A 80 -4.31 36.43 -8.08
N ILE A 81 -3.53 35.34 -8.09
CA ILE A 81 -3.95 33.97 -8.39
C ILE A 81 -3.84 33.14 -7.11
N VAL A 82 -4.85 32.33 -6.81
CA VAL A 82 -4.77 31.34 -5.74
C VAL A 82 -4.91 29.93 -6.32
N ILE A 83 -3.98 29.05 -5.98
CA ILE A 83 -4.08 27.62 -6.27
C ILE A 83 -4.80 26.97 -5.08
N TYR A 84 -5.94 26.36 -5.34
CA TYR A 84 -6.72 25.63 -4.34
C TYR A 84 -6.47 24.13 -4.53
N GLY A 85 -5.67 23.52 -3.64
CA GLY A 85 -5.29 22.11 -3.72
C GLY A 85 -6.07 21.21 -2.78
N ASP A 86 -5.78 19.90 -2.85
CA ASP A 86 -6.19 18.91 -1.85
C ASP A 86 -5.04 18.60 -0.87
N TYR A 87 -5.37 17.96 0.24
CA TYR A 87 -4.45 17.69 1.37
C TYR A 87 -3.65 16.39 1.23
N ASP A 88 -3.89 15.55 0.22
CA ASP A 88 -3.11 14.35 -0.03
C ASP A 88 -1.88 14.62 -0.93
N VAL A 89 -1.08 13.59 -1.20
CA VAL A 89 0.17 13.78 -1.95
C VAL A 89 -0.08 14.22 -3.39
N ASP A 90 -1.16 13.81 -4.03
CA ASP A 90 -1.48 14.26 -5.39
C ASP A 90 -1.82 15.76 -5.39
N GLY A 91 -2.71 16.20 -4.50
CA GLY A 91 -3.04 17.61 -4.32
C GLY A 91 -1.85 18.48 -3.90
N ILE A 92 -1.01 17.98 -2.96
CA ILE A 92 0.23 18.63 -2.50
C ILE A 92 1.20 18.82 -3.68
N THR A 93 1.46 17.77 -4.46
CA THR A 93 2.40 17.82 -5.59
C THR A 93 1.86 18.66 -6.74
N ALA A 94 0.56 18.56 -7.03
CA ALA A 94 -0.12 19.39 -8.03
C ALA A 94 -0.03 20.88 -7.68
N THR A 95 -0.31 21.24 -6.42
CA THR A 95 -0.14 22.60 -5.89
C THR A 95 1.30 23.07 -6.04
N SER A 96 2.27 22.24 -5.66
CA SER A 96 3.69 22.58 -5.70
C SER A 96 4.19 22.82 -7.12
N VAL A 97 3.84 21.94 -8.08
CA VAL A 97 4.23 22.06 -9.49
C VAL A 97 3.64 23.33 -10.10
N LEU A 98 2.34 23.58 -9.93
CA LEU A 98 1.69 24.75 -10.49
C LEU A 98 2.18 26.05 -9.83
N TYR A 99 2.41 26.06 -8.52
CA TYR A 99 2.95 27.21 -7.79
C TYR A 99 4.36 27.57 -8.29
N ARG A 100 5.28 26.61 -8.34
CA ARG A 100 6.65 26.81 -8.84
C ARG A 100 6.65 27.33 -10.27
N PHE A 101 5.81 26.74 -11.10
CA PHE A 101 5.68 27.15 -12.49
C PHE A 101 5.14 28.57 -12.65
N LEU A 102 4.05 28.95 -11.95
CA LEU A 102 3.48 30.30 -12.02
C LEU A 102 4.44 31.36 -11.43
N LYS A 103 5.18 31.03 -10.37
CA LYS A 103 6.26 31.91 -9.87
C LYS A 103 7.36 32.13 -10.93
N LYS A 104 7.77 31.07 -11.65
CA LYS A 104 8.71 31.17 -12.76
C LYS A 104 8.21 32.08 -13.89
N LEU A 105 6.89 32.14 -14.10
CA LEU A 105 6.25 33.06 -15.05
C LEU A 105 6.14 34.49 -14.54
N GLY A 106 6.44 34.76 -13.26
CA GLY A 106 6.33 36.05 -12.61
C GLY A 106 4.90 36.41 -12.14
N ALA A 107 4.05 35.39 -11.93
CA ALA A 107 2.70 35.57 -11.41
C ALA A 107 2.71 36.01 -9.93
N ASP A 108 1.72 36.84 -9.55
CA ASP A 108 1.35 37.02 -8.15
C ASP A 108 0.47 35.86 -7.73
N VAL A 109 1.09 34.83 -7.15
CA VAL A 109 0.43 33.57 -6.85
C VAL A 109 0.70 33.13 -5.41
N THR A 110 -0.38 32.63 -4.78
CA THR A 110 -0.40 31.98 -3.48
C THR A 110 -1.14 30.64 -3.59
N TYR A 111 -1.20 29.87 -2.51
CA TYR A 111 -1.95 28.61 -2.49
C TYR A 111 -2.74 28.47 -1.20
N TYR A 112 -3.78 27.65 -1.26
CA TYR A 112 -4.66 27.28 -0.17
C TYR A 112 -4.88 25.78 -0.17
N ILE A 113 -4.70 25.14 0.99
CA ILE A 113 -4.97 23.70 1.20
C ILE A 113 -5.99 23.59 2.33
N PRO A 114 -7.17 22.98 2.10
CA PRO A 114 -8.18 22.84 3.13
C PRO A 114 -7.74 21.89 4.25
N GLU A 115 -8.22 22.14 5.46
CA GLU A 115 -8.00 21.24 6.58
C GLU A 115 -8.97 20.07 6.53
N ARG A 116 -8.43 18.84 6.49
CA ARG A 116 -9.22 17.62 6.38
C ARG A 116 -10.28 17.45 7.45
N GLN A 117 -10.01 17.89 8.70
CA GLN A 117 -10.90 17.64 9.85
C GLN A 117 -12.03 18.65 9.94
N SER A 118 -11.76 19.94 9.67
CA SER A 118 -12.69 21.05 9.81
C SER A 118 -13.45 21.38 8.52
N GLU A 119 -12.79 21.25 7.34
CA GLU A 119 -13.34 21.66 6.06
C GLU A 119 -13.73 20.49 5.15
N GLY A 120 -13.17 19.31 5.38
CA GLY A 120 -13.46 18.10 4.62
C GLY A 120 -12.67 18.02 3.30
N TYR A 121 -13.23 17.30 2.32
CA TYR A 121 -12.65 17.09 1.00
C TYR A 121 -13.29 18.03 -0.04
N GLY A 122 -12.45 18.57 -0.93
CA GLY A 122 -12.89 19.36 -2.07
C GLY A 122 -13.05 20.85 -1.76
N LEU A 123 -13.83 21.56 -2.60
CA LEU A 123 -14.05 22.99 -2.42
C LEU A 123 -14.94 23.27 -1.20
N ASN A 124 -14.59 24.31 -0.47
CA ASN A 124 -15.34 24.84 0.66
C ASN A 124 -15.83 26.26 0.35
N LEU A 125 -17.13 26.53 0.56
CA LEU A 125 -17.72 27.83 0.23
C LEU A 125 -17.14 28.96 1.09
N GLU A 126 -16.96 28.73 2.40
CA GLU A 126 -16.42 29.75 3.33
C GLU A 126 -14.98 30.12 2.95
N ALA A 127 -14.17 29.13 2.58
CA ALA A 127 -12.80 29.36 2.09
C ALA A 127 -12.80 30.19 0.82
N LEU A 128 -13.67 29.88 -0.16
CA LEU A 128 -13.78 30.68 -1.39
C LEU A 128 -14.27 32.12 -1.12
N GLU A 129 -15.22 32.31 -0.22
CA GLU A 129 -15.68 33.65 0.18
C GLU A 129 -14.55 34.45 0.82
N HIS A 130 -13.75 33.83 1.66
CA HIS A 130 -12.58 34.49 2.25
C HIS A 130 -11.55 34.90 1.18
N LEU A 131 -11.28 34.03 0.19
CA LEU A 131 -10.40 34.37 -0.92
C LEU A 131 -10.93 35.52 -1.77
N ILE A 132 -12.25 35.60 -1.99
CA ILE A 132 -12.90 36.71 -2.68
C ILE A 132 -12.72 38.02 -1.88
N GLU A 133 -12.90 37.99 -0.56
CA GLU A 133 -12.70 39.15 0.33
C GLU A 133 -11.26 39.65 0.32
N GLN A 134 -10.29 38.77 0.14
CA GLN A 134 -8.87 39.08 -0.01
C GLN A 134 -8.53 39.67 -1.39
N GLY A 135 -9.49 39.75 -2.32
CA GLY A 135 -9.31 40.34 -3.66
C GLY A 135 -8.67 39.37 -4.66
N THR A 136 -8.76 38.06 -4.45
CA THR A 136 -8.32 37.04 -5.42
C THR A 136 -9.06 37.21 -6.74
N ALA A 137 -8.33 37.26 -7.84
CA ALA A 137 -8.93 37.45 -9.18
C ALA A 137 -9.18 36.10 -9.89
N LEU A 138 -8.33 35.13 -9.67
CA LEU A 138 -8.43 33.81 -10.28
C LEU A 138 -8.12 32.72 -9.25
N VAL A 139 -9.00 31.73 -9.13
CA VAL A 139 -8.74 30.47 -8.41
C VAL A 139 -8.49 29.37 -9.43
N ILE A 140 -7.41 28.63 -9.26
CA ILE A 140 -7.12 27.42 -10.05
C ILE A 140 -7.16 26.25 -9.07
N THR A 141 -8.16 25.37 -9.21
CA THR A 141 -8.19 24.15 -8.39
C THR A 141 -7.24 23.11 -8.97
N VAL A 142 -6.63 22.33 -8.11
CA VAL A 142 -5.82 21.18 -8.52
C VAL A 142 -6.24 19.97 -7.71
N ASP A 143 -6.45 18.84 -8.40
CA ASP A 143 -6.85 17.56 -7.83
C ASP A 143 -8.21 17.58 -7.09
N CYS A 144 -9.03 18.56 -7.35
CA CYS A 144 -10.38 18.69 -6.77
C CYS A 144 -11.27 19.61 -7.62
N GLY A 145 -12.57 19.59 -7.32
CA GLY A 145 -13.52 20.58 -7.81
C GLY A 145 -14.49 20.07 -8.87
N ILE A 146 -14.24 18.95 -9.55
CA ILE A 146 -15.14 18.46 -10.63
C ILE A 146 -16.55 18.12 -10.13
N SER A 147 -16.73 17.77 -8.88
CA SER A 147 -18.01 17.45 -8.25
C SER A 147 -18.68 18.64 -7.55
N SER A 148 -18.04 19.83 -7.53
CA SER A 148 -18.45 20.97 -6.70
C SER A 148 -19.37 21.95 -7.45
N TYR A 149 -20.39 21.42 -8.18
CA TYR A 149 -21.28 22.25 -9.00
C TYR A 149 -21.94 23.39 -8.21
N ASP A 150 -22.58 23.10 -7.08
CA ASP A 150 -23.34 24.09 -6.30
C ASP A 150 -22.44 25.18 -5.71
N ILE A 151 -21.24 24.80 -5.25
CA ILE A 151 -20.27 25.74 -4.67
C ILE A 151 -19.73 26.69 -5.75
N VAL A 152 -19.37 26.18 -6.91
CA VAL A 152 -18.88 26.99 -8.03
C VAL A 152 -19.98 27.92 -8.53
N GLU A 153 -21.22 27.43 -8.63
CA GLU A 153 -22.38 28.27 -9.04
C GLU A 153 -22.63 29.43 -8.06
N ALA A 154 -22.43 29.23 -6.76
CA ALA A 154 -22.60 30.26 -5.73
C ALA A 154 -21.59 31.43 -5.85
N VAL A 155 -20.41 31.20 -6.43
CA VAL A 155 -19.33 32.20 -6.49
C VAL A 155 -18.96 32.65 -7.91
N ARG A 156 -19.50 32.04 -8.96
CA ARG A 156 -19.06 32.17 -10.36
C ARG A 156 -19.09 33.60 -10.90
N ASP A 157 -20.01 34.45 -10.42
CA ASP A 157 -20.13 35.84 -10.84
C ASP A 157 -19.23 36.80 -10.03
N ARG A 158 -18.52 36.26 -9.03
CA ARG A 158 -17.69 37.02 -8.08
C ARG A 158 -16.19 36.75 -8.23
N ILE A 159 -15.83 35.61 -8.78
CA ILE A 159 -14.43 35.19 -8.97
C ILE A 159 -14.31 34.29 -10.20
N ASP A 160 -13.25 34.47 -10.98
CA ASP A 160 -12.93 33.56 -12.07
C ASP A 160 -12.31 32.28 -11.54
N MET A 161 -12.74 31.12 -12.10
CA MET A 161 -12.23 29.81 -11.66
C MET A 161 -11.80 28.96 -12.87
N ILE A 162 -10.69 28.25 -12.71
CA ILE A 162 -10.24 27.13 -13.55
C ILE A 162 -10.24 25.89 -12.68
N ILE A 163 -10.93 24.85 -13.10
CA ILE A 163 -10.91 23.54 -12.42
C ILE A 163 -9.94 22.62 -13.15
N THR A 164 -8.92 22.11 -12.44
CA THR A 164 -8.10 21.00 -12.93
C THR A 164 -8.27 19.81 -11.99
N ASP A 165 -8.79 18.72 -12.52
CA ASP A 165 -9.17 17.55 -11.74
C ASP A 165 -9.07 16.27 -12.58
N HIS A 166 -8.92 15.13 -11.95
CA HIS A 166 -8.86 13.82 -12.59
C HIS A 166 -9.91 12.84 -12.09
N HIS A 167 -10.67 13.21 -11.07
CA HIS A 167 -11.74 12.39 -10.52
C HIS A 167 -12.86 12.16 -11.54
N THR A 168 -13.69 11.13 -11.31
CA THR A 168 -14.80 10.81 -12.20
C THR A 168 -15.75 12.00 -12.33
N ALA A 169 -15.94 12.47 -13.55
CA ALA A 169 -16.79 13.61 -13.84
C ALA A 169 -18.29 13.23 -13.63
N PRO A 170 -19.04 13.99 -12.82
CA PRO A 170 -20.48 13.79 -12.64
C PRO A 170 -21.26 14.22 -13.88
N ASP A 171 -22.58 13.97 -13.90
CA ASP A 171 -23.45 14.43 -15.00
C ASP A 171 -23.57 15.96 -15.05
N MET A 172 -23.56 16.64 -13.90
CA MET A 172 -23.55 18.10 -13.81
C MET A 172 -22.12 18.59 -13.56
N ILE A 173 -21.52 19.17 -14.58
CA ILE A 173 -20.18 19.76 -14.52
C ILE A 173 -20.24 21.20 -13.98
N PRO A 174 -19.36 21.60 -13.04
CA PRO A 174 -19.28 22.96 -12.54
C PRO A 174 -19.12 23.99 -13.65
N ARG A 175 -19.81 25.13 -13.54
CA ARG A 175 -19.76 26.22 -14.55
C ARG A 175 -18.61 27.19 -14.28
N ALA A 176 -17.40 26.69 -14.16
CA ALA A 176 -16.19 27.49 -14.11
C ALA A 176 -15.86 28.07 -15.50
N LYS A 177 -14.90 29.02 -15.58
CA LYS A 177 -14.42 29.58 -16.87
C LYS A 177 -13.78 28.52 -17.76
N ALA A 178 -13.06 27.58 -17.15
CA ALA A 178 -12.51 26.37 -17.80
C ALA A 178 -12.58 25.19 -16.85
N VAL A 179 -12.83 23.99 -17.39
CA VAL A 179 -12.85 22.73 -16.64
C VAL A 179 -11.98 21.70 -17.38
N ILE A 180 -10.78 21.51 -16.86
CA ILE A 180 -9.79 20.58 -17.41
C ILE A 180 -9.87 19.28 -16.66
N ASN A 181 -10.53 18.29 -17.26
CA ASN A 181 -10.62 16.93 -16.75
C ASN A 181 -10.79 15.98 -17.94
N HIS A 182 -9.86 15.05 -18.07
CA HIS A 182 -9.81 14.11 -19.19
C HIS A 182 -10.96 13.09 -19.17
N LYS A 183 -11.67 12.92 -18.03
CA LYS A 183 -12.79 11.99 -17.88
C LYS A 183 -14.15 12.61 -18.22
N GLN A 184 -14.21 13.89 -18.62
CA GLN A 184 -15.44 14.46 -19.14
C GLN A 184 -15.90 13.73 -20.41
N LYS A 185 -17.20 13.55 -20.58
CA LYS A 185 -17.82 12.79 -21.71
C LYS A 185 -17.43 13.33 -23.08
N ASP A 186 -17.25 14.64 -23.20
CA ASP A 186 -16.92 15.36 -24.42
C ASP A 186 -15.43 15.76 -24.53
N CYS A 187 -14.59 15.25 -23.64
CA CYS A 187 -13.14 15.42 -23.72
C CYS A 187 -12.52 14.33 -24.59
N HIS A 188 -11.81 14.73 -25.66
CA HIS A 188 -11.18 13.80 -26.63
C HIS A 188 -9.74 13.44 -26.30
N TYR A 189 -9.24 13.84 -25.14
CA TYR A 189 -7.91 13.44 -24.68
C TYR A 189 -7.80 11.90 -24.59
N LYS A 190 -6.77 11.35 -25.23
CA LYS A 190 -6.69 9.88 -25.40
C LYS A 190 -6.35 9.14 -24.11
N ASP A 191 -5.48 9.70 -23.28
CA ASP A 191 -5.14 9.09 -22.00
C ASP A 191 -6.17 9.49 -20.95
N LYS A 192 -6.79 8.49 -20.32
CA LYS A 192 -7.83 8.69 -19.29
C LYS A 192 -7.32 8.39 -17.87
N ASN A 193 -6.01 8.27 -17.70
CA ASN A 193 -5.40 7.80 -16.45
C ASN A 193 -4.57 8.85 -15.71
N LEU A 194 -4.43 10.08 -16.23
CA LEU A 194 -3.63 11.10 -15.57
C LEU A 194 -4.08 11.29 -14.11
N SER A 195 -3.11 11.48 -13.20
CA SER A 195 -3.34 11.93 -11.82
C SER A 195 -3.68 13.43 -11.78
N GLY A 196 -4.09 13.96 -10.62
CA GLY A 196 -4.34 15.39 -10.44
C GLY A 196 -3.09 16.23 -10.74
N VAL A 197 -1.92 15.81 -10.24
CA VAL A 197 -0.65 16.48 -10.59
C VAL A 197 -0.34 16.35 -12.08
N GLY A 198 -0.69 15.23 -12.71
CA GLY A 198 -0.56 15.05 -14.15
C GLY A 198 -1.38 16.04 -14.95
N VAL A 199 -2.63 16.32 -14.55
CA VAL A 199 -3.50 17.33 -15.17
C VAL A 199 -2.94 18.75 -14.94
N ALA A 200 -2.52 19.08 -13.72
CA ALA A 200 -1.87 20.37 -13.42
C ALA A 200 -0.58 20.56 -14.24
N PHE A 201 0.20 19.51 -14.39
CA PHE A 201 1.41 19.51 -15.22
C PHE A 201 1.09 19.76 -16.71
N LYS A 202 -0.01 19.21 -17.24
CA LYS A 202 -0.47 19.53 -18.61
C LYS A 202 -0.82 21.00 -18.79
N LEU A 203 -1.39 21.65 -17.78
CA LEU A 203 -1.62 23.11 -17.82
C LEU A 203 -0.28 23.87 -17.86
N CYS A 204 0.71 23.46 -17.06
CA CYS A 204 2.06 24.04 -17.11
C CYS A 204 2.69 23.85 -18.49
N GLN A 205 2.55 22.66 -19.09
CA GLN A 205 3.06 22.38 -20.45
C GLN A 205 2.39 23.25 -21.51
N ALA A 206 1.06 23.41 -21.48
CA ALA A 206 0.33 24.24 -22.42
C ALA A 206 0.74 25.72 -22.34
N LEU A 207 0.87 26.27 -21.13
CA LEU A 207 1.34 27.64 -20.90
C LEU A 207 2.77 27.84 -21.41
N TRP A 208 3.67 26.88 -21.15
CA TRP A 208 5.06 26.95 -21.56
C TRP A 208 5.22 26.83 -23.07
N LEU A 209 4.50 25.90 -23.71
CA LEU A 209 4.44 25.75 -25.16
C LEU A 209 3.98 27.03 -25.85
N THR A 210 2.93 27.67 -25.32
CA THR A 210 2.43 28.94 -25.85
C THR A 210 3.47 30.08 -25.75
N LYS A 211 4.24 30.10 -24.66
CA LYS A 211 5.24 31.15 -24.41
C LYS A 211 6.56 30.93 -25.16
N THR A 212 7.03 29.70 -25.24
CA THR A 212 8.40 29.38 -25.69
C THR A 212 8.47 28.50 -26.93
N GLY A 213 7.41 27.76 -27.25
CA GLY A 213 7.40 26.71 -28.26
C GLY A 213 8.05 25.41 -27.80
N GLU A 214 8.44 25.26 -26.52
CA GLU A 214 9.14 24.11 -25.94
C GLU A 214 8.30 23.44 -24.86
N TRP A 215 8.57 22.15 -24.56
CA TRP A 215 7.93 21.41 -23.48
C TRP A 215 8.46 21.81 -22.11
N TYR A 216 7.57 21.96 -21.12
CA TYR A 216 7.94 22.12 -19.72
C TYR A 216 8.24 20.77 -19.10
N LEU A 217 9.44 20.58 -18.55
CA LEU A 217 9.92 19.30 -18.03
C LEU A 217 10.65 19.45 -16.67
N ASP A 218 10.64 20.65 -16.09
CA ASP A 218 11.49 20.94 -14.92
C ASP A 218 11.10 20.17 -13.66
N ASP A 219 9.80 19.95 -13.38
CA ASP A 219 9.30 19.37 -12.12
C ASP A 219 8.83 17.91 -12.26
N LEU A 220 9.37 17.15 -13.25
CA LEU A 220 8.98 15.76 -13.50
C LEU A 220 9.14 14.83 -12.28
N ASP A 221 10.10 15.08 -11.41
CA ASP A 221 10.30 14.32 -10.17
C ASP A 221 9.17 14.55 -9.17
N ILE A 222 8.66 15.79 -9.04
CA ILE A 222 7.48 16.10 -8.21
C ILE A 222 6.22 15.47 -8.84
N VAL A 223 6.07 15.54 -10.18
CA VAL A 223 4.94 14.92 -10.89
C VAL A 223 4.94 13.41 -10.73
N ALA A 224 6.11 12.76 -10.82
CA ALA A 224 6.23 11.33 -10.58
C ALA A 224 5.87 10.94 -9.14
N LEU A 225 6.26 11.77 -8.16
CA LEU A 225 5.94 11.55 -6.75
C LEU A 225 4.42 11.50 -6.52
N GLY A 226 3.67 12.49 -7.01
CA GLY A 226 2.20 12.53 -6.89
C GLY A 226 1.53 11.42 -7.68
N THR A 227 1.93 11.22 -8.94
CA THR A 227 1.35 10.19 -9.81
C THR A 227 1.45 8.78 -9.21
N VAL A 228 2.59 8.42 -8.59
CA VAL A 228 2.74 7.12 -7.92
C VAL A 228 1.94 7.07 -6.63
N ALA A 229 1.89 8.17 -5.88
CA ALA A 229 1.21 8.24 -4.58
C ALA A 229 -0.32 8.14 -4.69
N ASP A 230 -0.89 8.68 -5.77
CA ASP A 230 -2.33 8.62 -6.05
C ASP A 230 -2.81 7.23 -6.53
N VAL A 231 -1.87 6.31 -6.80
CA VAL A 231 -2.19 4.93 -7.21
C VAL A 231 -2.97 4.85 -8.53
N VAL A 232 -2.78 5.81 -9.44
CA VAL A 232 -3.33 5.75 -10.81
C VAL A 232 -2.58 4.74 -11.68
N PRO A 233 -3.21 4.22 -12.75
CA PRO A 233 -2.55 3.28 -13.66
C PRO A 233 -1.22 3.80 -14.22
N LEU A 234 -0.13 3.06 -14.02
CA LEU A 234 1.21 3.36 -14.56
C LEU A 234 1.37 2.84 -15.99
N VAL A 235 0.47 3.29 -16.86
CA VAL A 235 0.45 3.03 -18.29
C VAL A 235 0.40 4.35 -19.06
N GLY A 236 0.52 4.32 -20.40
CA GLY A 236 0.42 5.53 -21.21
C GLY A 236 1.36 6.65 -20.76
N GLU A 237 0.84 7.87 -20.62
CA GLU A 237 1.64 9.03 -20.22
C GLU A 237 2.12 8.95 -18.77
N ASN A 238 1.34 8.40 -17.85
CA ASN A 238 1.76 8.24 -16.46
C ASN A 238 3.05 7.42 -16.37
N ARG A 239 3.17 6.36 -17.18
CA ARG A 239 4.39 5.56 -17.22
C ARG A 239 5.59 6.36 -17.73
N ILE A 240 5.41 7.14 -18.80
CA ILE A 240 6.48 7.99 -19.38
C ILE A 240 6.92 9.03 -18.36
N ILE A 241 5.97 9.71 -17.74
CA ILE A 241 6.21 10.74 -16.72
C ILE A 241 6.93 10.15 -15.51
N VAL A 242 6.45 9.02 -14.99
CA VAL A 242 7.04 8.40 -13.79
C VAL A 242 8.44 7.85 -14.09
N LYS A 243 8.68 7.27 -15.27
CA LYS A 243 10.01 6.82 -15.68
C LYS A 243 11.00 7.98 -15.74
N ALA A 244 10.66 9.06 -16.46
CA ALA A 244 11.51 10.25 -16.56
C ALA A 244 11.68 10.97 -15.22
N GLY A 245 10.61 11.02 -14.40
CA GLY A 245 10.66 11.61 -13.07
C GLY A 245 11.53 10.83 -12.09
N LEU A 246 11.53 9.50 -12.14
CA LEU A 246 12.45 8.65 -11.37
C LEU A 246 13.89 8.84 -11.81
N GLU A 247 14.18 8.95 -13.10
CA GLU A 247 15.51 9.26 -13.62
C GLU A 247 16.01 10.62 -13.09
N LYS A 248 15.13 11.64 -13.11
CA LYS A 248 15.44 12.96 -12.54
C LYS A 248 15.62 12.89 -11.02
N MET A 249 14.75 12.17 -10.30
CA MET A 249 14.83 12.00 -8.84
C MET A 249 16.16 11.35 -8.41
N ASN A 250 16.69 10.44 -9.20
CA ASN A 250 17.96 9.76 -8.94
C ASN A 250 19.20 10.54 -9.41
N SER A 251 19.05 11.56 -10.25
CA SER A 251 20.17 12.36 -10.78
C SER A 251 20.22 13.77 -10.20
N HIS A 252 19.13 14.52 -10.34
CA HIS A 252 19.03 15.92 -9.96
C HIS A 252 17.67 16.21 -9.32
N PRO A 253 17.39 15.65 -8.13
CA PRO A 253 16.08 15.80 -7.49
C PRO A 253 15.80 17.23 -7.05
N ASN A 254 14.50 17.55 -6.94
CA ASN A 254 14.02 18.70 -6.18
C ASN A 254 14.65 18.70 -4.78
N LEU A 255 14.96 19.88 -4.24
CA LEU A 255 15.63 20.03 -2.94
C LEU A 255 14.84 19.35 -1.80
N GLY A 256 13.52 19.55 -1.76
CA GLY A 256 12.65 18.95 -0.76
C GLY A 256 12.60 17.43 -0.87
N ILE A 257 12.51 16.89 -2.10
CA ILE A 257 12.56 15.44 -2.34
C ILE A 257 13.91 14.87 -1.87
N LYS A 258 15.03 15.54 -2.18
CA LYS A 258 16.35 15.12 -1.72
C LYS A 258 16.41 15.00 -0.19
N LYS A 259 15.96 16.04 0.52
CA LYS A 259 15.94 16.03 1.99
C LYS A 259 14.99 14.96 2.55
N LEU A 260 13.86 14.72 1.88
CA LEU A 260 12.94 13.65 2.27
C LEU A 260 13.56 12.25 2.09
N VAL A 261 14.34 12.04 1.03
CA VAL A 261 15.11 10.82 0.77
C VAL A 261 16.19 10.62 1.85
N ASP A 262 16.88 11.69 2.25
CA ASP A 262 17.93 11.66 3.28
C ASP A 262 17.35 11.23 4.64
N VAL A 263 16.28 11.87 5.13
CA VAL A 263 15.64 11.52 6.41
C VAL A 263 14.95 10.17 6.40
N ALA A 264 14.61 9.66 5.20
CA ALA A 264 14.07 8.31 5.02
C ALA A 264 15.14 7.21 5.03
N GLY A 265 16.43 7.56 5.08
CA GLY A 265 17.55 6.61 5.06
C GLY A 265 17.74 5.92 3.69
N LEU A 266 17.38 6.60 2.60
CA LEU A 266 17.47 6.09 1.23
C LEU A 266 18.60 6.73 0.39
N HIS A 267 19.46 7.55 0.97
CA HIS A 267 20.47 8.36 0.27
C HIS A 267 21.49 7.56 -0.56
N GLU A 268 21.71 6.26 -0.23
CA GLU A 268 22.60 5.37 -0.99
C GLU A 268 21.86 4.41 -1.92
N ARG A 269 20.55 4.59 -2.09
CA ARG A 269 19.71 3.67 -2.89
C ARG A 269 19.16 4.36 -4.12
N THR A 270 19.03 3.60 -5.20
CA THR A 270 18.23 4.02 -6.36
C THR A 270 16.76 4.07 -5.95
N ILE A 271 16.15 5.25 -6.10
CA ILE A 271 14.74 5.45 -5.80
C ILE A 271 13.89 4.82 -6.89
N THR A 272 12.93 4.01 -6.46
CA THR A 272 11.95 3.33 -7.32
C THR A 272 10.53 3.79 -6.99
N SER A 273 9.55 3.42 -7.82
CA SER A 273 8.13 3.67 -7.52
C SER A 273 7.69 3.05 -6.18
N GLY A 274 8.26 1.89 -5.81
CA GLY A 274 8.04 1.29 -4.49
C GLY A 274 8.51 2.17 -3.33
N HIS A 275 9.68 2.80 -3.45
CA HIS A 275 10.16 3.77 -2.44
C HIS A 275 9.25 5.00 -2.36
N ILE A 276 8.72 5.47 -3.50
CA ILE A 276 7.73 6.54 -3.49
C ILE A 276 6.49 6.12 -2.72
N GLY A 277 5.84 5.03 -3.12
CA GLY A 277 4.54 4.62 -2.56
C GLY A 277 4.60 4.20 -1.08
N PHE A 278 5.67 3.53 -0.65
CA PHE A 278 5.75 2.94 0.69
C PHE A 278 6.65 3.71 1.66
N THR A 279 7.45 4.67 1.18
CA THR A 279 8.41 5.36 2.05
C THR A 279 8.28 6.89 1.99
N LEU A 280 8.28 7.49 0.80
CA LEU A 280 8.27 8.95 0.66
C LEU A 280 6.84 9.51 0.80
N ALA A 281 5.89 9.00 0.03
CA ALA A 281 4.50 9.46 0.05
C ALA A 281 3.82 9.34 1.43
N PRO A 282 4.02 8.29 2.24
CA PRO A 282 3.49 8.22 3.59
C PRO A 282 3.95 9.36 4.52
N ARG A 283 5.17 9.92 4.33
CA ARG A 283 5.68 11.06 5.10
C ARG A 283 4.94 12.36 4.75
N LEU A 284 4.69 12.60 3.47
CA LEU A 284 3.90 13.74 3.01
C LEU A 284 2.43 13.61 3.44
N ASN A 285 1.83 12.42 3.26
CA ASN A 285 0.46 12.15 3.66
C ASN A 285 0.22 12.26 5.17
N ALA A 286 1.25 12.04 6.00
CA ALA A 286 1.12 12.17 7.44
C ALA A 286 0.75 13.60 7.85
N ALA A 287 1.28 14.61 7.17
CA ALA A 287 0.92 16.01 7.40
C ALA A 287 -0.59 16.26 7.25
N GLY A 288 -1.20 15.82 6.14
CA GLY A 288 -2.64 15.96 5.92
C GLY A 288 -3.53 15.09 6.83
N ARG A 289 -2.96 14.17 7.63
CA ARG A 289 -3.69 13.30 8.56
C ARG A 289 -3.60 13.75 10.01
N VAL A 290 -2.45 14.27 10.44
CA VAL A 290 -2.12 14.55 11.84
C VAL A 290 -1.86 16.03 12.08
N THR A 291 -1.31 16.74 11.08
CA THR A 291 -0.98 18.18 11.14
C THR A 291 -1.57 18.91 9.91
N HIS A 292 -0.83 19.83 9.33
CA HIS A 292 -1.27 20.64 8.17
C HIS A 292 -0.50 20.26 6.90
N ALA A 293 -1.22 19.94 5.82
CA ALA A 293 -0.64 19.57 4.52
C ALA A 293 0.21 20.68 3.88
N THR A 294 -0.01 21.93 4.25
CA THR A 294 0.77 23.10 3.82
C THR A 294 2.28 22.91 4.02
N ARG A 295 2.70 22.23 5.11
CA ARG A 295 4.13 21.94 5.36
C ARG A 295 4.76 21.07 4.27
N ALA A 296 4.01 20.13 3.71
CA ALA A 296 4.48 19.30 2.60
C ALA A 296 4.61 20.11 1.29
N VAL A 297 3.73 21.08 1.03
CA VAL A 297 3.89 22.01 -0.09
C VAL A 297 5.14 22.87 0.12
N GLU A 298 5.32 23.46 1.31
CA GLU A 298 6.50 24.26 1.66
C GLU A 298 7.81 23.52 1.42
N LEU A 299 7.88 22.21 1.77
CA LEU A 299 9.04 21.37 1.49
C LEU A 299 9.38 21.32 -0.01
N LEU A 300 8.35 21.15 -0.87
CA LEU A 300 8.57 20.96 -2.31
C LEU A 300 8.83 22.26 -3.07
N VAL A 301 8.47 23.41 -2.48
CA VAL A 301 8.61 24.71 -3.16
C VAL A 301 9.77 25.57 -2.64
N THR A 302 10.38 25.21 -1.50
CA THR A 302 11.49 25.98 -0.93
C THR A 302 12.79 25.75 -1.69
N ASP A 303 13.56 26.85 -1.86
CA ASP A 303 14.94 26.82 -2.36
C ASP A 303 15.98 26.96 -1.23
N ASN A 304 15.53 27.03 0.02
CA ASN A 304 16.39 27.14 1.21
C ASN A 304 16.69 25.74 1.78
N ALA A 305 17.98 25.36 1.79
CA ALA A 305 18.40 24.02 2.21
C ALA A 305 18.14 23.73 3.69
N ASP A 306 18.35 24.72 4.57
CA ASP A 306 18.15 24.56 6.02
C ASP A 306 16.65 24.42 6.33
N MET A 307 15.81 25.21 5.63
CA MET A 307 14.36 25.10 5.75
C MET A 307 13.84 23.74 5.23
N ALA A 308 14.34 23.28 4.08
CA ALA A 308 13.98 21.98 3.52
C ALA A 308 14.35 20.83 4.47
N GLU A 309 15.53 20.90 5.12
CA GLU A 309 15.98 19.90 6.09
C GLU A 309 15.07 19.89 7.33
N ALA A 310 14.80 21.05 7.91
CA ALA A 310 13.93 21.17 9.08
C ALA A 310 12.51 20.63 8.81
N ILE A 311 11.92 20.95 7.62
CA ILE A 311 10.60 20.45 7.26
C ILE A 311 10.61 18.94 7.00
N ALA A 312 11.63 18.41 6.34
CA ALA A 312 11.76 16.98 6.10
C ALA A 312 11.85 16.17 7.41
N GLU A 313 12.60 16.68 8.39
CA GLU A 313 12.68 16.10 9.74
C GLU A 313 11.32 16.14 10.46
N GLU A 314 10.63 17.29 10.41
CA GLU A 314 9.27 17.44 10.96
C GLU A 314 8.30 16.43 10.37
N LEU A 315 8.25 16.29 9.04
CA LEU A 315 7.38 15.34 8.34
C LEU A 315 7.74 13.87 8.66
N ASN A 316 9.03 13.58 8.83
CA ASN A 316 9.48 12.25 9.24
C ASN A 316 9.03 11.92 10.67
N GLU A 317 9.10 12.87 11.60
CA GLU A 317 8.61 12.68 12.97
C GLU A 317 7.08 12.54 13.01
N THR A 318 6.33 13.40 12.30
CA THR A 318 4.88 13.28 12.17
C THR A 318 4.47 11.90 11.60
N ASN A 319 5.23 11.38 10.64
CA ASN A 319 4.98 10.03 10.13
C ASN A 319 5.28 8.93 11.17
N ARG A 320 6.27 9.11 12.04
CA ARG A 320 6.54 8.18 13.16
C ARG A 320 5.40 8.19 14.17
N GLU A 321 4.93 9.37 14.57
CA GLU A 321 3.76 9.53 15.44
C GLU A 321 2.52 8.85 14.85
N ARG A 322 2.26 9.07 13.57
CA ARG A 322 1.18 8.40 12.85
C ARG A 322 1.32 6.87 12.89
N GLN A 323 2.54 6.34 12.71
CA GLN A 323 2.82 4.89 12.77
C GLN A 323 2.64 4.33 14.18
N GLU A 324 2.94 5.09 15.23
CA GLU A 324 2.71 4.69 16.61
C GLU A 324 1.22 4.66 16.95
N LEU A 325 0.46 5.69 16.56
CA LEU A 325 -1.00 5.71 16.70
C LEU A 325 -1.63 4.52 15.98
N GLU A 326 -1.20 4.25 14.74
CA GLU A 326 -1.67 3.12 13.94
C GLU A 326 -1.40 1.78 14.62
N ARG A 327 -0.19 1.58 15.15
CA ARG A 327 0.21 0.35 15.84
C ARG A 327 -0.64 0.13 17.09
N ASN A 328 -0.81 1.16 17.91
CA ASN A 328 -1.57 1.09 19.15
C ASN A 328 -3.05 0.76 18.87
N ILE A 329 -3.67 1.45 17.90
CA ILE A 329 -5.07 1.17 17.52
C ILE A 329 -5.19 -0.25 16.94
N HIS A 330 -4.24 -0.68 16.11
CA HIS A 330 -4.24 -2.02 15.53
C HIS A 330 -4.16 -3.12 16.60
N GLU A 331 -3.32 -2.97 17.62
CA GLU A 331 -3.22 -3.92 18.74
C GLU A 331 -4.51 -3.99 19.54
N LEU A 332 -5.10 -2.84 19.88
CA LEU A 332 -6.41 -2.79 20.59
C LEU A 332 -7.52 -3.43 19.74
N ALA A 333 -7.55 -3.15 18.45
CA ALA A 333 -8.51 -3.74 17.53
C ALA A 333 -8.35 -5.27 17.42
N ARG A 334 -7.13 -5.79 17.42
CA ARG A 334 -6.87 -7.25 17.44
C ARG A 334 -7.40 -7.93 18.71
N ILE A 335 -7.22 -7.27 19.85
CA ILE A 335 -7.76 -7.77 21.14
C ILE A 335 -9.29 -7.79 21.07
N ASP A 336 -9.93 -6.74 20.54
CA ASP A 336 -11.37 -6.69 20.36
C ASP A 336 -11.87 -7.81 19.44
N VAL A 337 -11.23 -8.03 18.29
CA VAL A 337 -11.54 -9.15 17.38
C VAL A 337 -11.46 -10.50 18.11
N ALA A 338 -10.41 -10.72 18.89
CA ALA A 338 -10.25 -11.97 19.63
C ALA A 338 -11.37 -12.18 20.68
N ASN A 339 -11.80 -11.11 21.35
CA ASN A 339 -12.89 -11.13 22.33
C ASN A 339 -14.28 -11.37 21.72
N GLN A 340 -14.49 -10.97 20.45
CA GLN A 340 -15.74 -11.16 19.73
C GLN A 340 -16.01 -12.64 19.36
N GLY A 341 -14.95 -13.47 19.28
CA GLY A 341 -15.06 -14.89 18.92
C GLY A 341 -15.80 -15.09 17.58
N HIS A 342 -16.83 -15.93 17.56
CA HIS A 342 -17.59 -16.26 16.33
C HIS A 342 -18.32 -15.08 15.69
N LYS A 343 -18.52 -13.96 16.39
CA LYS A 343 -19.11 -12.75 15.78
C LYS A 343 -18.21 -12.12 14.73
N ALA A 344 -16.89 -12.32 14.85
CA ALA A 344 -15.91 -11.85 13.89
C ALA A 344 -15.61 -12.85 12.75
N ASP A 345 -16.39 -13.93 12.59
CA ASP A 345 -16.11 -14.97 11.58
C ASP A 345 -16.32 -14.48 10.14
N TYR A 346 -17.28 -13.59 9.91
CA TYR A 346 -17.70 -13.14 8.57
C TYR A 346 -17.31 -11.70 8.25
N VAL A 347 -17.31 -10.82 9.25
CA VAL A 347 -16.97 -9.41 9.13
C VAL A 347 -16.25 -8.97 10.40
N THR A 348 -15.28 -8.10 10.27
CA THR A 348 -14.59 -7.49 11.41
C THR A 348 -15.17 -6.11 11.69
N VAL A 349 -15.82 -5.91 12.83
CA VAL A 349 -16.34 -4.60 13.26
C VAL A 349 -15.76 -4.29 14.63
N VAL A 350 -14.85 -3.33 14.69
CA VAL A 350 -14.17 -2.92 15.92
C VAL A 350 -14.37 -1.44 16.18
N ALA A 351 -14.47 -1.07 17.45
CA ALA A 351 -14.71 0.30 17.88
C ALA A 351 -13.87 0.65 19.11
N GLY A 352 -13.46 1.91 19.22
CA GLY A 352 -12.75 2.40 20.39
C GLY A 352 -12.95 3.89 20.59
N GLU A 353 -12.92 4.30 21.87
CA GLU A 353 -13.01 5.70 22.26
C GLU A 353 -11.74 6.44 21.84
N ASP A 354 -11.92 7.63 21.28
CA ASP A 354 -10.87 8.57 20.90
C ASP A 354 -9.79 8.02 19.96
N TRP A 355 -10.10 6.99 19.19
CA TRP A 355 -9.21 6.56 18.12
C TRP A 355 -9.08 7.64 17.06
N HIS A 356 -7.86 7.94 16.64
CA HIS A 356 -7.62 9.05 15.72
C HIS A 356 -8.27 8.82 14.34
N PRO A 357 -9.26 9.65 13.90
CA PRO A 357 -10.04 9.40 12.68
C PRO A 357 -9.20 9.43 11.39
N GLY A 358 -8.06 10.12 11.37
CA GLY A 358 -7.13 10.12 10.24
C GLY A 358 -6.36 8.81 10.05
N VAL A 359 -6.39 7.90 11.06
CA VAL A 359 -5.59 6.66 11.10
C VAL A 359 -6.44 5.40 10.97
N ILE A 360 -7.72 5.42 11.42
CA ILE A 360 -8.59 4.23 11.42
C ILE A 360 -8.71 3.55 10.05
N GLY A 361 -8.66 4.31 8.94
CA GLY A 361 -8.70 3.74 7.60
C GLY A 361 -7.46 2.91 7.24
N ILE A 362 -6.29 3.26 7.79
CA ILE A 362 -5.06 2.49 7.62
C ILE A 362 -5.14 1.21 8.46
N VAL A 363 -5.63 1.33 9.69
CA VAL A 363 -5.87 0.17 10.57
C VAL A 363 -6.86 -0.80 9.93
N ALA A 364 -7.95 -0.31 9.32
CA ALA A 364 -8.90 -1.16 8.61
C ALA A 364 -8.22 -1.95 7.48
N SER A 365 -7.35 -1.32 6.69
CA SER A 365 -6.57 -2.01 5.64
C SER A 365 -5.67 -3.11 6.22
N ARG A 366 -4.94 -2.83 7.32
CA ARG A 366 -4.09 -3.84 7.98
C ARG A 366 -4.87 -5.02 8.54
N LEU A 367 -6.04 -4.77 9.12
CA LEU A 367 -6.91 -5.85 9.62
C LEU A 367 -7.46 -6.70 8.47
N VAL A 368 -7.76 -6.10 7.29
CA VAL A 368 -8.10 -6.87 6.09
C VAL A 368 -6.93 -7.73 5.64
N GLU A 369 -5.71 -7.21 5.59
CA GLU A 369 -4.51 -7.99 5.24
C GLU A 369 -4.28 -9.14 6.23
N GLU A 370 -4.52 -8.89 7.52
CA GLU A 370 -4.30 -9.89 8.56
C GLU A 370 -5.39 -10.96 8.59
N PHE A 371 -6.68 -10.57 8.53
CA PHE A 371 -7.81 -11.50 8.71
C PHE A 371 -8.48 -11.92 7.41
N TYR A 372 -8.28 -11.15 6.34
CA TYR A 372 -8.93 -11.28 5.03
C TYR A 372 -10.46 -11.35 5.13
N LYS A 373 -11.03 -10.35 5.78
CA LYS A 373 -12.48 -10.15 5.97
C LYS A 373 -12.84 -8.70 5.71
N PRO A 374 -14.06 -8.41 5.23
CA PRO A 374 -14.56 -7.03 5.24
C PRO A 374 -14.43 -6.44 6.64
N THR A 375 -13.85 -5.24 6.74
CA THR A 375 -13.45 -4.68 8.03
C THR A 375 -13.93 -3.25 8.19
N LEU A 376 -14.52 -2.96 9.34
CA LEU A 376 -14.95 -1.64 9.79
C LEU A 376 -14.21 -1.29 11.08
N VAL A 377 -13.56 -0.13 11.09
CA VAL A 377 -12.89 0.43 12.28
C VAL A 377 -13.56 1.74 12.62
N ILE A 378 -14.04 1.87 13.86
CA ILE A 378 -14.90 2.96 14.31
C ILE A 378 -14.19 3.72 15.44
N SER A 379 -14.03 5.03 15.27
CA SER A 379 -13.62 5.97 16.31
C SER A 379 -14.85 6.58 16.94
N ILE A 380 -15.01 6.44 18.25
CA ILE A 380 -16.14 7.01 19.02
C ILE A 380 -15.66 8.30 19.68
N HIS A 381 -16.42 9.38 19.51
CA HIS A 381 -16.20 10.65 20.19
C HIS A 381 -17.56 11.29 20.49
N ASP A 382 -17.80 11.69 21.74
CA ASP A 382 -19.06 12.30 22.20
C ASP A 382 -20.32 11.50 21.81
N GLY A 383 -20.25 10.16 21.87
CA GLY A 383 -21.36 9.26 21.54
C GLY A 383 -21.61 9.05 20.05
N ILE A 384 -20.81 9.66 19.18
CA ILE A 384 -20.87 9.47 17.72
C ILE A 384 -19.67 8.66 17.24
N GLY A 385 -19.93 7.58 16.51
CA GLY A 385 -18.93 6.77 15.83
C GLY A 385 -18.66 7.27 14.41
N LYS A 386 -17.39 7.58 14.07
CA LYS A 386 -16.92 7.77 12.68
C LYS A 386 -16.21 6.52 12.24
N GLY A 387 -16.74 5.83 11.24
CA GLY A 387 -16.22 4.56 10.74
C GLY A 387 -15.50 4.66 9.41
N SER A 388 -14.44 3.86 9.25
CA SER A 388 -13.77 3.63 7.97
C SER A 388 -13.80 2.14 7.64
N CYS A 389 -14.21 1.81 6.42
CA CYS A 389 -14.38 0.44 5.95
C CYS A 389 -13.35 0.10 4.87
N ARG A 390 -12.94 -1.18 4.87
CA ARG A 390 -12.17 -1.78 3.78
C ARG A 390 -12.73 -3.15 3.45
N SER A 391 -12.72 -3.49 2.17
CA SER A 391 -13.29 -4.72 1.65
C SER A 391 -12.22 -5.75 1.28
N ILE A 392 -12.67 -6.97 1.00
CA ILE A 392 -11.91 -8.02 0.31
C ILE A 392 -12.30 -8.08 -1.16
N ASP A 393 -11.50 -8.74 -1.98
CA ASP A 393 -11.79 -8.91 -3.40
C ASP A 393 -13.15 -9.57 -3.64
N GLY A 394 -13.93 -9.00 -4.55
CA GLY A 394 -15.25 -9.52 -4.92
C GLY A 394 -16.41 -9.10 -4.02
N PHE A 395 -16.17 -8.46 -2.87
CA PHE A 395 -17.22 -7.99 -1.97
C PHE A 395 -17.39 -6.46 -2.03
N ASN A 396 -18.64 -6.00 -2.25
CA ASN A 396 -18.97 -4.58 -2.27
C ASN A 396 -19.37 -4.09 -0.86
N ILE A 397 -18.46 -3.39 -0.16
CA ILE A 397 -18.72 -2.86 1.19
C ILE A 397 -19.74 -1.72 1.18
N TYR A 398 -19.86 -0.95 0.09
CA TYR A 398 -20.85 0.10 -0.04
C TYR A 398 -22.28 -0.46 -0.05
N ASP A 399 -22.53 -1.55 -0.79
CA ASP A 399 -23.83 -2.20 -0.81
C ASP A 399 -24.19 -2.81 0.55
N ALA A 400 -23.19 -3.34 1.28
CA ALA A 400 -23.38 -3.82 2.64
C ALA A 400 -23.78 -2.69 3.60
N LEU A 401 -23.13 -1.51 3.55
CA LEU A 401 -23.52 -0.34 4.33
C LEU A 401 -24.91 0.17 3.94
N LYS A 402 -25.22 0.21 2.64
CA LYS A 402 -26.53 0.61 2.13
C LYS A 402 -27.65 -0.27 2.69
N SER A 403 -27.40 -1.57 2.87
CA SER A 403 -28.38 -2.47 3.50
C SER A 403 -28.68 -2.15 4.97
N CYS A 404 -27.86 -1.29 5.58
CA CYS A 404 -27.95 -0.84 6.96
C CYS A 404 -28.20 0.68 7.06
N GLU A 405 -28.68 1.34 5.99
CA GLU A 405 -28.80 2.82 5.94
C GLU A 405 -29.65 3.42 7.04
N ASP A 406 -30.66 2.68 7.54
CA ASP A 406 -31.53 3.10 8.65
C ASP A 406 -30.84 3.10 10.04
N VAL A 407 -29.64 2.50 10.14
CA VAL A 407 -28.81 2.47 11.35
C VAL A 407 -27.74 3.56 11.32
N LEU A 408 -27.44 4.07 10.13
CA LEU A 408 -26.36 5.01 9.89
C LEU A 408 -26.88 6.46 9.86
N LEU A 409 -26.09 7.40 10.38
CA LEU A 409 -26.36 8.84 10.28
C LEU A 409 -26.00 9.34 8.88
N GLN A 410 -24.88 8.87 8.34
CA GLN A 410 -24.35 9.20 7.02
C GLN A 410 -23.43 8.08 6.55
N PHE A 411 -23.37 7.82 5.25
CA PHE A 411 -22.38 6.93 4.66
C PHE A 411 -22.07 7.32 3.21
N GLY A 412 -20.89 6.91 2.73
CA GLY A 412 -20.46 7.15 1.36
C GLY A 412 -19.19 6.36 1.04
N GLY A 413 -18.91 6.20 -0.25
CA GLY A 413 -17.70 5.50 -0.71
C GLY A 413 -17.96 4.63 -1.94
N HIS A 414 -17.11 3.62 -2.10
CA HIS A 414 -17.09 2.71 -3.24
C HIS A 414 -17.01 1.25 -2.78
N ALA A 415 -17.04 0.31 -3.72
CA ALA A 415 -17.01 -1.13 -3.42
C ALA A 415 -15.85 -1.57 -2.51
N ALA A 416 -14.64 -1.01 -2.69
CA ALA A 416 -13.46 -1.41 -1.94
C ALA A 416 -13.27 -0.68 -0.60
N ALA A 417 -13.80 0.55 -0.48
CA ALA A 417 -13.61 1.40 0.69
C ALA A 417 -14.77 2.37 0.86
N ALA A 418 -15.20 2.55 2.11
CA ALA A 418 -16.30 3.46 2.45
C ALA A 418 -16.06 4.10 3.82
N GLY A 419 -16.77 5.19 4.09
CA GLY A 419 -16.85 5.85 5.38
C GLY A 419 -18.29 6.00 5.83
N PHE A 420 -18.52 6.09 7.14
CA PHE A 420 -19.85 6.29 7.69
C PHE A 420 -19.81 6.98 9.06
N SER A 421 -20.96 7.45 9.50
CA SER A 421 -21.19 7.91 10.88
C SER A 421 -22.39 7.17 11.48
N ILE A 422 -22.34 6.91 12.78
CA ILE A 422 -23.33 6.11 13.51
C ILE A 422 -23.43 6.56 14.98
N ASP A 423 -24.59 6.43 15.61
CA ASP A 423 -24.70 6.56 17.05
C ASP A 423 -24.00 5.39 17.74
N ALA A 424 -23.18 5.65 18.76
CA ALA A 424 -22.32 4.64 19.39
C ALA A 424 -23.11 3.46 19.98
N ASP A 425 -24.32 3.70 20.48
CA ASP A 425 -25.23 2.68 21.02
C ASP A 425 -25.81 1.73 19.96
N ARG A 426 -25.69 2.06 18.67
CA ARG A 426 -26.15 1.23 17.55
C ARG A 426 -25.05 0.41 16.87
N ILE A 427 -23.81 0.47 17.35
CA ILE A 427 -22.67 -0.27 16.75
C ILE A 427 -22.89 -1.79 16.79
N ASP A 428 -23.44 -2.31 17.87
CA ASP A 428 -23.73 -3.75 17.99
C ASP A 428 -24.83 -4.19 17.01
N GLU A 429 -25.84 -3.37 16.78
CA GLU A 429 -26.88 -3.62 15.78
C GLU A 429 -26.27 -3.65 14.37
N LEU A 430 -25.40 -2.70 14.04
CA LEU A 430 -24.67 -2.68 12.76
C LEU A 430 -23.83 -3.95 12.58
N ARG A 431 -23.09 -4.38 13.62
CA ARG A 431 -22.29 -5.62 13.60
C ARG A 431 -23.12 -6.84 13.30
N ASP A 432 -24.24 -7.01 13.98
CA ASP A 432 -25.12 -8.18 13.82
C ASP A 432 -25.75 -8.20 12.40
N ARG A 433 -26.19 -7.06 11.87
CA ARG A 433 -26.73 -6.93 10.51
C ARG A 433 -25.69 -7.21 9.43
N LEU A 434 -24.48 -6.65 9.55
CA LEU A 434 -23.38 -6.90 8.62
C LEU A 434 -22.91 -8.35 8.67
N THR A 435 -22.89 -8.98 9.85
CA THR A 435 -22.60 -10.40 9.99
C THR A 435 -23.62 -11.25 9.21
N ALA A 436 -24.92 -10.95 9.36
CA ALA A 436 -25.97 -11.63 8.61
C ALA A 436 -25.85 -11.39 7.09
N TYR A 437 -25.55 -10.16 6.68
CA TYR A 437 -25.36 -9.80 5.28
C TYR A 437 -24.17 -10.55 4.66
N CYS A 438 -23.00 -10.50 5.31
CA CYS A 438 -21.80 -11.18 4.83
C CYS A 438 -22.00 -12.71 4.76
N LYS A 439 -22.64 -13.30 5.77
CA LYS A 439 -22.97 -14.74 5.76
C LYS A 439 -23.87 -15.16 4.58
N ALA A 440 -24.73 -14.26 4.12
CA ALA A 440 -25.63 -14.52 2.99
C ALA A 440 -24.97 -14.26 1.62
N HIS A 441 -23.99 -13.37 1.52
CA HIS A 441 -23.45 -12.87 0.25
C HIS A 441 -22.00 -13.23 -0.02
N VAL A 442 -21.25 -13.79 0.95
CA VAL A 442 -19.84 -14.16 0.80
C VAL A 442 -19.70 -15.67 0.99
N THR A 443 -19.12 -16.34 0.03
CA THR A 443 -18.86 -17.79 0.10
C THR A 443 -17.61 -18.08 0.91
N ALA A 444 -17.48 -19.30 1.44
CA ALA A 444 -16.29 -19.72 2.19
C ALA A 444 -14.98 -19.59 1.37
N GLU A 445 -15.07 -19.75 0.05
CA GLU A 445 -13.93 -19.61 -0.86
C GLU A 445 -13.47 -18.17 -1.02
N GLU A 446 -14.38 -17.19 -0.96
CA GLU A 446 -14.04 -15.75 -1.07
C GLU A 446 -13.31 -15.23 0.14
N TYR A 447 -13.38 -15.91 1.30
CA TYR A 447 -12.55 -15.60 2.48
C TYR A 447 -11.11 -16.16 2.38
N ILE A 448 -10.75 -16.82 1.28
CA ILE A 448 -9.40 -17.31 1.05
C ILE A 448 -8.71 -16.37 0.05
N PRO A 449 -7.65 -15.64 0.46
CA PRO A 449 -6.97 -14.71 -0.44
C PRO A 449 -6.37 -15.42 -1.65
N VAL A 450 -6.41 -14.76 -2.80
CA VAL A 450 -5.85 -15.26 -4.05
C VAL A 450 -4.45 -14.70 -4.25
N VAL A 451 -3.49 -15.57 -4.61
CA VAL A 451 -2.19 -15.14 -5.16
C VAL A 451 -2.28 -15.30 -6.67
N ALA A 452 -2.30 -14.17 -7.38
CA ALA A 452 -2.20 -14.16 -8.82
C ALA A 452 -0.73 -14.35 -9.23
N ILE A 453 -0.46 -15.38 -10.02
CA ILE A 453 0.88 -15.77 -10.46
C ILE A 453 0.96 -15.51 -11.96
N ASP A 454 1.92 -14.70 -12.37
CA ASP A 454 2.12 -14.32 -13.77
C ASP A 454 2.76 -15.45 -14.58
N ALA A 455 3.71 -16.17 -13.99
CA ALA A 455 4.40 -17.27 -14.66
C ALA A 455 5.01 -18.28 -13.68
N GLU A 456 5.08 -19.53 -14.11
CA GLU A 456 5.92 -20.54 -13.48
C GLU A 456 7.35 -20.41 -13.97
N LEU A 457 8.31 -20.57 -13.07
CA LEU A 457 9.75 -20.63 -13.37
C LEU A 457 10.35 -21.86 -12.69
N PRO A 458 11.12 -22.69 -13.40
CA PRO A 458 11.96 -23.71 -12.75
C PRO A 458 12.95 -23.03 -11.79
N VAL A 459 13.23 -23.66 -10.65
CA VAL A 459 14.13 -23.09 -9.64
C VAL A 459 15.54 -22.84 -10.19
N ASP A 460 15.98 -23.68 -11.13
CA ASP A 460 17.31 -23.60 -11.77
C ASP A 460 17.43 -22.49 -12.83
N ASP A 461 16.31 -21.95 -13.31
CA ASP A 461 16.27 -20.84 -14.29
C ASP A 461 16.30 -19.46 -13.63
N ILE A 462 16.35 -19.41 -12.29
CA ILE A 462 16.32 -18.17 -11.53
C ILE A 462 17.75 -17.65 -11.33
N ASP A 463 18.12 -16.65 -12.09
CA ASP A 463 19.41 -15.98 -12.03
C ASP A 463 19.28 -14.44 -12.06
N VAL A 464 20.41 -13.74 -12.08
CA VAL A 464 20.43 -12.27 -12.16
C VAL A 464 19.97 -11.79 -13.54
N ASP A 465 20.23 -12.55 -14.61
CA ASP A 465 19.87 -12.18 -15.99
C ASP A 465 18.34 -12.12 -16.17
N ILE A 466 17.58 -13.06 -15.57
CA ILE A 466 16.11 -13.00 -15.62
C ILE A 466 15.56 -11.75 -14.91
N ILE A 467 16.21 -11.32 -13.82
CA ILE A 467 15.82 -10.08 -13.11
C ILE A 467 16.04 -8.87 -14.01
N ASP A 468 17.20 -8.79 -14.68
CA ASP A 468 17.52 -7.70 -15.61
C ASP A 468 16.56 -7.63 -16.79
N ARG A 469 16.15 -8.76 -17.31
CA ARG A 469 15.17 -8.83 -18.41
C ARG A 469 13.79 -8.37 -17.96
N VAL A 470 13.35 -8.79 -16.79
CA VAL A 470 12.03 -8.42 -16.22
C VAL A 470 12.00 -6.94 -15.81
N SER A 471 13.13 -6.35 -15.41
CA SER A 471 13.23 -4.93 -15.06
C SER A 471 12.89 -3.98 -16.22
N ALA A 472 12.92 -4.46 -17.48
CA ALA A 472 12.43 -3.69 -18.64
C ALA A 472 10.94 -3.27 -18.49
N LEU A 473 10.18 -3.96 -17.65
CA LEU A 473 8.79 -3.63 -17.35
C LEU A 473 8.63 -2.55 -16.28
N GLU A 474 9.70 -2.15 -15.58
CA GLU A 474 9.65 -1.05 -14.59
C GLU A 474 9.37 0.32 -15.26
N PRO A 475 8.75 1.26 -14.52
CA PRO A 475 8.35 1.23 -13.09
C PRO A 475 7.08 0.42 -12.85
N TYR A 476 7.06 -0.30 -11.72
CA TYR A 476 5.87 -1.03 -11.27
C TYR A 476 4.93 -0.15 -10.45
N GLY A 477 3.63 -0.47 -10.49
CA GLY A 477 2.57 0.20 -9.76
C GLY A 477 1.19 -0.29 -10.19
N MET A 478 0.16 0.53 -10.05
CA MET A 478 -1.19 0.19 -10.48
C MET A 478 -1.23 -0.14 -11.98
N ALA A 479 -1.98 -1.15 -12.37
CA ALA A 479 -2.09 -1.72 -13.72
C ALA A 479 -0.77 -2.27 -14.32
N ASN A 480 0.36 -2.12 -13.64
CA ASN A 480 1.64 -2.74 -13.96
C ASN A 480 2.31 -3.23 -12.67
N SER A 481 1.69 -4.18 -11.99
CA SER A 481 2.20 -4.73 -10.73
C SER A 481 3.55 -5.45 -10.91
N THR A 482 4.33 -5.50 -9.82
CA THR A 482 5.53 -6.35 -9.77
C THR A 482 5.16 -7.79 -10.10
N PRO A 483 5.83 -8.43 -11.08
CA PRO A 483 5.52 -9.80 -11.47
C PRO A 483 5.68 -10.78 -10.31
N ILE A 484 4.71 -11.68 -10.17
CA ILE A 484 4.74 -12.78 -9.22
C ILE A 484 4.98 -14.08 -9.98
N PHE A 485 6.06 -14.74 -9.63
CA PHE A 485 6.44 -16.03 -10.19
C PHE A 485 6.12 -17.16 -9.23
N ALA A 486 6.11 -18.40 -9.73
CA ALA A 486 6.00 -19.58 -8.90
C ALA A 486 7.04 -20.63 -9.29
N VAL A 487 7.69 -21.22 -8.28
CA VAL A 487 8.33 -22.52 -8.33
C VAL A 487 7.35 -23.53 -7.76
N MET A 488 6.99 -24.54 -8.55
CA MET A 488 5.97 -25.52 -8.13
C MET A 488 6.53 -26.64 -7.26
N GLU A 489 7.84 -26.86 -7.30
CA GLU A 489 8.54 -27.86 -6.51
C GLU A 489 9.97 -27.41 -6.24
N ALA A 490 10.33 -27.25 -4.95
CA ALA A 490 11.68 -26.98 -4.51
C ALA A 490 11.90 -27.61 -3.13
N THR A 491 13.11 -28.14 -2.88
CA THR A 491 13.48 -28.69 -1.58
C THR A 491 14.06 -27.61 -0.69
N VAL A 492 13.62 -27.54 0.55
CA VAL A 492 14.17 -26.65 1.56
C VAL A 492 15.48 -27.21 2.10
N GLN A 493 16.58 -26.51 1.83
CA GLN A 493 17.90 -26.88 2.35
C GLN A 493 18.13 -26.33 3.77
N ASP A 494 17.65 -25.12 4.06
CA ASP A 494 17.75 -24.50 5.39
C ASP A 494 16.62 -23.51 5.62
N ILE A 495 16.34 -23.22 6.90
CA ILE A 495 15.34 -22.25 7.32
C ILE A 495 15.77 -21.57 8.62
N MET A 496 15.67 -20.25 8.68
CA MET A 496 16.06 -19.49 9.86
C MET A 496 15.21 -18.21 10.05
N LEU A 497 15.05 -17.79 11.30
CA LEU A 497 14.45 -16.49 11.61
C LEU A 497 15.52 -15.39 11.58
N MET A 498 15.15 -14.26 10.97
CA MET A 498 16.00 -13.07 10.82
C MET A 498 15.38 -11.85 11.50
N GLY A 499 16.20 -10.79 11.56
CA GLY A 499 15.87 -9.54 12.24
C GLY A 499 16.14 -9.61 13.74
N GLN A 500 16.21 -8.44 14.37
CA GLN A 500 16.46 -8.33 15.82
C GLN A 500 15.34 -9.02 16.63
N LEU A 501 14.09 -8.84 16.20
CA LEU A 501 12.89 -9.41 16.83
C LEU A 501 12.58 -10.86 16.40
N LYS A 502 13.37 -11.45 15.49
CA LYS A 502 13.10 -12.78 14.91
C LYS A 502 11.72 -12.91 14.26
N ASN A 503 11.23 -11.83 13.67
CA ASN A 503 9.91 -11.72 13.07
C ASN A 503 9.88 -11.98 11.55
N HIS A 504 11.04 -12.18 10.91
CA HIS A 504 11.14 -12.50 9.49
C HIS A 504 11.71 -13.90 9.32
N CYS A 505 11.42 -14.55 8.20
CA CYS A 505 11.92 -15.88 7.90
C CYS A 505 12.73 -15.88 6.60
N LYS A 506 13.92 -16.49 6.64
CA LYS A 506 14.71 -16.83 5.45
C LYS A 506 14.62 -18.31 5.23
N VAL A 507 14.23 -18.69 4.01
CA VAL A 507 14.21 -20.07 3.52
C VAL A 507 15.29 -20.18 2.45
N ILE A 508 16.11 -21.19 2.52
CA ILE A 508 17.14 -21.50 1.52
C ILE A 508 16.63 -22.70 0.71
N LEU A 509 16.45 -22.51 -0.58
CA LEU A 509 16.00 -23.53 -1.51
C LEU A 509 17.19 -24.18 -2.20
N GLU A 510 17.12 -25.49 -2.40
CA GLU A 510 18.10 -26.25 -3.15
C GLU A 510 17.92 -26.03 -4.66
N THR A 511 19.01 -25.87 -5.39
CA THR A 511 19.08 -25.84 -6.86
C THR A 511 20.09 -26.84 -7.36
N SER A 512 20.07 -27.17 -8.65
CA SER A 512 21.05 -28.09 -9.24
C SER A 512 22.51 -27.61 -9.14
N SER A 513 22.73 -26.30 -9.01
CA SER A 513 24.04 -25.65 -8.99
C SER A 513 24.42 -25.02 -7.64
N GLY A 514 23.55 -25.08 -6.64
CA GLY A 514 23.80 -24.45 -5.34
C GLY A 514 22.51 -24.15 -4.57
N THR A 515 22.33 -22.91 -4.14
CA THR A 515 21.18 -22.49 -3.30
C THR A 515 20.60 -21.16 -3.75
N LEU A 516 19.33 -20.96 -3.40
CA LEU A 516 18.59 -19.74 -3.68
C LEU A 516 17.93 -19.21 -2.40
N ASP A 517 18.21 -17.95 -2.08
CA ASP A 517 17.67 -17.27 -0.91
C ASP A 517 16.24 -16.81 -1.12
N ALA A 518 15.34 -17.12 -0.21
CA ALA A 518 13.93 -16.70 -0.22
C ALA A 518 13.55 -16.07 1.12
N ILE A 519 13.07 -14.82 1.08
CA ILE A 519 12.75 -14.03 2.27
C ILE A 519 11.24 -13.87 2.43
N ALA A 520 10.75 -14.16 3.62
CA ALA A 520 9.36 -13.93 4.03
C ALA A 520 9.33 -12.89 5.16
N TRP A 521 8.85 -11.69 4.85
CA TRP A 521 8.72 -10.61 5.82
C TRP A 521 7.53 -10.86 6.75
N ASN A 522 7.73 -10.64 8.07
CA ASN A 522 6.71 -10.79 9.13
C ASN A 522 6.03 -12.17 9.13
N ARG A 523 6.79 -13.23 8.83
CA ARG A 523 6.31 -14.62 8.75
C ARG A 523 7.15 -15.58 9.59
N PRO A 524 7.27 -15.34 10.92
CA PRO A 524 7.98 -16.27 11.81
C PRO A 524 7.26 -17.64 11.92
N ASP A 525 5.96 -17.69 11.60
CA ASP A 525 5.14 -18.91 11.58
C ASP A 525 5.69 -20.00 10.63
N LEU A 526 6.41 -19.61 9.58
CA LEU A 526 7.00 -20.55 8.63
C LEU A 526 8.03 -21.47 9.29
N PHE A 527 8.75 -21.00 10.29
CA PHE A 527 9.72 -21.79 11.03
C PHE A 527 9.10 -23.00 11.77
N ARG A 528 7.81 -22.93 12.10
CA ARG A 528 7.04 -24.01 12.74
C ARG A 528 6.33 -24.94 11.77
N THR A 529 6.37 -24.63 10.47
CA THR A 529 5.54 -25.32 9.46
C THR A 529 6.34 -25.88 8.30
N ILE A 530 7.54 -25.35 8.06
CA ILE A 530 8.46 -25.75 7.00
C ILE A 530 9.77 -26.16 7.64
N PHE A 531 10.35 -27.26 7.19
CA PHE A 531 11.56 -27.84 7.77
C PHE A 531 12.55 -28.22 6.67
N ILE A 532 13.80 -28.45 7.05
CA ILE A 532 14.85 -28.97 6.15
C ILE A 532 14.37 -30.27 5.52
N GLY A 533 14.51 -30.40 4.20
CA GLY A 533 14.04 -31.52 3.41
C GLY A 533 12.57 -31.47 3.00
N THR A 534 11.79 -30.47 3.48
CA THR A 534 10.41 -30.28 3.02
C THR A 534 10.40 -29.84 1.57
N VAL A 535 9.59 -30.50 0.74
CA VAL A 535 9.32 -30.06 -0.63
C VAL A 535 8.18 -29.06 -0.60
N VAL A 536 8.40 -27.88 -1.16
CA VAL A 536 7.48 -26.75 -1.13
C VAL A 536 7.18 -26.21 -2.53
N LYS A 537 6.01 -25.59 -2.69
CA LYS A 537 5.75 -24.64 -3.77
C LYS A 537 5.86 -23.23 -3.22
N VAL A 538 6.44 -22.33 -4.00
CA VAL A 538 6.74 -20.95 -3.58
C VAL A 538 6.27 -19.96 -4.63
N ALA A 539 5.45 -18.96 -4.24
CA ALA A 539 5.11 -17.80 -5.06
C ALA A 539 5.91 -16.59 -4.55
N PHE A 540 6.54 -15.85 -5.46
CA PHE A 540 7.51 -14.83 -5.10
C PHE A 540 7.63 -13.74 -6.16
N SER A 541 8.11 -12.56 -5.77
CA SER A 541 8.72 -11.60 -6.68
C SER A 541 10.25 -11.68 -6.62
N LEU A 542 10.91 -11.24 -7.68
CA LEU A 542 12.37 -11.29 -7.83
C LEU A 542 13.00 -9.96 -7.43
N GLN A 543 14.12 -10.03 -6.71
CA GLN A 543 14.99 -8.88 -6.39
C GLN A 543 16.45 -9.25 -6.53
N LYS A 544 17.30 -8.25 -6.78
CA LYS A 544 18.76 -8.37 -6.65
C LYS A 544 19.14 -8.15 -5.19
N ASN A 545 19.95 -9.02 -4.67
CA ASN A 545 20.62 -8.85 -3.39
C ASN A 545 22.09 -8.51 -3.64
N GLU A 546 22.52 -7.33 -3.19
CA GLU A 546 23.92 -6.90 -3.24
C GLU A 546 24.55 -7.00 -1.87
N TRP A 547 25.54 -7.86 -1.76
CA TRP A 547 26.30 -8.03 -0.53
C TRP A 547 27.80 -8.14 -0.82
N GLN A 548 28.60 -7.26 -0.20
CA GLN A 548 30.05 -7.23 -0.37
C GLN A 548 30.52 -7.22 -1.84
N GLY A 549 29.78 -6.50 -2.71
CA GLY A 549 30.08 -6.40 -4.13
C GLY A 549 29.65 -7.62 -4.98
N MET A 550 29.04 -8.63 -4.37
CA MET A 550 28.42 -9.74 -5.09
C MET A 550 26.93 -9.48 -5.28
N VAL A 551 26.44 -9.72 -6.50
CA VAL A 551 25.01 -9.63 -6.86
C VAL A 551 24.45 -11.02 -7.02
N SER A 552 23.37 -11.33 -6.31
CA SER A 552 22.68 -12.61 -6.37
C SER A 552 21.16 -12.44 -6.50
N PRO A 553 20.45 -13.41 -7.09
CA PRO A 553 18.98 -13.39 -7.08
C PRO A 553 18.47 -13.67 -5.66
N GLN A 554 17.38 -13.00 -5.30
CA GLN A 554 16.67 -13.22 -4.05
C GLN A 554 15.17 -13.26 -4.30
N LEU A 555 14.50 -14.25 -3.73
CA LEU A 555 13.06 -14.40 -3.79
C LEU A 555 12.40 -13.65 -2.62
N MET A 556 11.39 -12.84 -2.93
CA MET A 556 10.53 -12.19 -1.94
C MET A 556 9.23 -12.96 -1.85
N ILE A 557 9.09 -13.82 -0.86
CA ILE A 557 7.98 -14.78 -0.71
C ILE A 557 6.65 -14.05 -0.52
N GLN A 558 5.69 -14.35 -1.39
CA GLN A 558 4.28 -13.95 -1.29
C GLN A 558 3.40 -15.07 -0.71
N ALA A 559 3.72 -16.30 -1.08
CA ALA A 559 3.12 -17.50 -0.51
C ALA A 559 4.12 -18.67 -0.58
N ILE A 560 4.08 -19.53 0.41
CA ILE A 560 4.84 -20.78 0.43
C ILE A 560 4.00 -21.86 1.11
N GLU A 561 3.96 -23.04 0.51
CA GLU A 561 3.17 -24.15 1.03
C GLU A 561 3.95 -25.46 0.85
N PRO A 562 4.01 -26.31 1.86
CA PRO A 562 4.57 -27.66 1.71
C PRO A 562 3.63 -28.50 0.82
N LEU A 563 4.20 -29.30 -0.08
CA LEU A 563 3.42 -30.22 -0.92
C LEU A 563 2.77 -31.34 -0.10
N THR A 564 3.43 -31.73 0.98
CA THR A 564 2.91 -32.69 1.96
C THR A 564 3.09 -32.14 3.35
N GLU A 565 2.02 -32.09 4.14
CA GLU A 565 2.09 -31.66 5.53
C GLU A 565 2.40 -32.85 6.43
N GLU A 566 3.39 -32.70 7.33
CA GLU A 566 3.60 -33.67 8.42
C GLU A 566 2.38 -33.64 9.35
N PRO A 567 1.72 -34.78 9.62
CA PRO A 567 0.62 -34.84 10.56
C PRO A 567 1.12 -34.55 11.99
N ILE A 568 0.35 -33.81 12.77
CA ILE A 568 0.64 -33.67 14.20
C ILE A 568 0.10 -34.89 14.90
N THR A 569 0.99 -35.66 15.55
CA THR A 569 0.65 -36.84 16.35
C THR A 569 1.29 -36.73 17.73
N LEU A 570 0.47 -36.73 18.76
CA LEU A 570 0.90 -36.51 20.14
C LEU A 570 0.62 -37.77 20.99
N SER A 571 1.63 -38.24 21.71
CA SER A 571 1.49 -39.29 22.70
C SER A 571 1.95 -38.80 24.06
N THR A 572 1.39 -39.38 25.13
CA THR A 572 1.83 -39.10 26.51
C THR A 572 3.32 -39.35 26.72
N GLU A 573 3.86 -40.40 26.12
CA GLU A 573 5.28 -40.74 26.23
C GLU A 573 6.15 -39.73 25.45
N GLY A 574 5.73 -39.34 24.25
CA GLY A 574 6.40 -38.30 23.47
C GLY A 574 6.44 -36.96 24.21
N LEU A 575 5.35 -36.58 24.86
CA LEU A 575 5.31 -35.35 25.67
C LEU A 575 6.22 -35.41 26.89
N ARG A 576 6.37 -36.57 27.53
CA ARG A 576 7.33 -36.73 28.64
C ARG A 576 8.77 -36.53 28.17
N GLN A 577 9.12 -37.05 27.01
CA GLN A 577 10.45 -36.88 26.43
C GLN A 577 10.66 -35.39 26.06
N MET A 578 9.67 -34.75 25.44
CA MET A 578 9.74 -33.34 25.10
C MET A 578 9.83 -32.44 26.33
N TYR A 579 9.14 -32.78 27.43
CA TYR A 579 9.27 -32.05 28.70
C TYR A 579 10.73 -32.00 29.20
N VAL A 580 11.45 -33.12 29.13
CA VAL A 580 12.86 -33.18 29.54
C VAL A 580 13.73 -32.31 28.62
N ILE A 581 13.49 -32.37 27.31
CA ILE A 581 14.24 -31.60 26.31
C ILE A 581 14.00 -30.08 26.53
N VAL A 582 12.75 -29.65 26.65
CA VAL A 582 12.40 -28.25 26.88
C VAL A 582 12.98 -27.76 28.21
N LYS A 583 12.87 -28.54 29.29
CA LYS A 583 13.47 -28.19 30.59
C LYS A 583 14.99 -27.99 30.50
N GLN A 584 15.67 -28.83 29.73
CA GLN A 584 17.12 -28.70 29.50
C GLN A 584 17.45 -27.50 28.62
N ALA A 585 16.64 -27.21 27.58
CA ALA A 585 16.82 -26.07 26.72
C ALA A 585 16.66 -24.75 27.50
N MET A 586 15.70 -24.71 28.42
CA MET A 586 15.44 -23.54 29.28
C MET A 586 16.54 -23.31 30.33
N ARG A 587 17.32 -24.33 30.71
CA ARG A 587 18.41 -24.24 31.72
C ARG A 587 18.03 -23.52 33.02
N GLY A 588 16.77 -23.58 33.41
CA GLY A 588 16.23 -22.92 34.59
C GLY A 588 16.19 -21.38 34.51
N ARG A 589 16.31 -20.81 33.31
CA ARG A 589 16.29 -19.35 33.02
C ARG A 589 15.28 -19.05 31.92
N SER A 590 15.00 -17.76 31.73
CA SER A 590 14.27 -17.30 30.54
C SER A 590 15.15 -17.47 29.29
N GLN A 591 14.53 -17.91 28.19
CA GLN A 591 15.17 -18.13 26.90
C GLN A 591 14.27 -17.60 25.78
N SER A 592 14.85 -17.17 24.65
CA SER A 592 14.03 -16.80 23.49
C SER A 592 13.29 -18.02 22.94
N VAL A 593 12.07 -17.81 22.49
CA VAL A 593 11.22 -18.85 21.87
C VAL A 593 12.01 -19.55 20.75
N TYR A 594 12.65 -18.78 19.87
CA TYR A 594 13.44 -19.29 18.76
C TYR A 594 14.56 -20.24 19.18
N ASN A 595 15.33 -19.88 20.22
CA ASN A 595 16.42 -20.74 20.69
C ASN A 595 15.91 -22.07 21.28
N VAL A 596 14.77 -22.03 22.00
CA VAL A 596 14.15 -23.25 22.53
C VAL A 596 13.63 -24.14 21.41
N GLU A 597 12.98 -23.56 20.39
CA GLU A 597 12.51 -24.28 19.21
C GLU A 597 13.65 -24.94 18.43
N GLN A 598 14.76 -24.24 18.23
CA GLN A 598 15.95 -24.82 17.60
C GLN A 598 16.51 -26.00 18.40
N GLU A 599 16.61 -25.88 19.74
CA GLU A 599 17.06 -27.00 20.58
C GLU A 599 16.11 -28.20 20.55
N ILE A 600 14.79 -27.95 20.48
CA ILE A 600 13.78 -28.99 20.29
C ILE A 600 14.03 -29.72 18.98
N LEU A 601 14.12 -29.01 17.86
CA LEU A 601 14.32 -29.63 16.54
C LEU A 601 15.63 -30.43 16.48
N ARG A 602 16.68 -29.97 17.16
CA ARG A 602 17.97 -30.64 17.22
C ARG A 602 17.96 -31.93 18.08
N ARG A 603 17.18 -31.96 19.17
CA ARG A 603 17.23 -33.01 20.21
C ARG A 603 16.00 -33.91 20.23
N LYS A 604 14.98 -33.64 19.46
CA LYS A 604 13.76 -34.43 19.44
C LYS A 604 14.07 -35.91 19.14
N PRO A 605 13.28 -36.84 19.68
CA PRO A 605 13.39 -38.26 19.35
C PRO A 605 13.18 -38.49 17.84
N ALA A 606 13.85 -39.53 17.31
CA ALA A 606 13.77 -39.82 15.88
C ALA A 606 12.38 -40.29 15.42
N ASP A 607 11.57 -40.80 16.33
CA ASP A 607 10.19 -41.23 16.11
C ASP A 607 9.16 -40.11 16.19
N GLN A 608 9.58 -38.90 16.57
CA GLN A 608 8.75 -37.70 16.53
C GLN A 608 9.06 -36.81 15.32
N ASN A 609 8.02 -36.39 14.59
CA ASN A 609 8.18 -35.40 13.53
C ASN A 609 8.35 -33.99 14.11
N ASN A 610 8.80 -33.05 13.25
CA ASN A 610 9.14 -31.69 13.66
C ASN A 610 7.93 -30.93 14.19
N ARG A 611 6.77 -31.03 13.51
CA ARG A 611 5.53 -30.35 13.92
C ARG A 611 5.04 -30.83 15.27
N SER A 612 4.99 -32.13 15.51
CA SER A 612 4.58 -32.73 16.80
C SER A 612 5.50 -32.27 17.93
N ALA A 613 6.81 -32.25 17.70
CA ALA A 613 7.79 -31.80 18.68
C ALA A 613 7.61 -30.32 19.06
N LEU A 614 7.43 -29.42 18.08
CA LEU A 614 7.19 -28.00 18.36
C LEU A 614 5.81 -27.73 18.99
N THR A 615 4.77 -28.47 18.61
CA THR A 615 3.43 -28.37 19.20
C THR A 615 3.43 -28.70 20.68
N SER A 616 4.42 -29.48 21.18
CA SER A 616 4.54 -29.70 22.62
C SER A 616 4.74 -28.42 23.45
N LEU A 617 5.34 -27.37 22.88
CA LEU A 617 5.46 -26.08 23.57
C LEU A 617 4.09 -25.44 23.82
N ASP A 618 3.16 -25.56 22.87
CA ASP A 618 1.82 -24.96 23.02
C ASP A 618 1.06 -25.68 24.13
N ILE A 619 1.19 -27.01 24.22
CA ILE A 619 0.65 -27.80 25.33
C ILE A 619 1.26 -27.37 26.67
N PHE A 620 2.58 -27.18 26.71
CA PHE A 620 3.25 -26.78 27.95
C PHE A 620 2.89 -25.34 28.39
N LYS A 621 2.55 -24.46 27.45
CA LYS A 621 1.96 -23.14 27.76
C LYS A 621 0.55 -23.29 28.33
N GLU A 622 -0.32 -24.06 27.67
CA GLU A 622 -1.69 -24.33 28.13
C GLU A 622 -1.74 -24.97 29.53
N LEU A 623 -0.78 -25.82 29.83
CA LEU A 623 -0.62 -26.45 31.14
C LEU A 623 0.09 -25.57 32.20
N GLY A 624 0.49 -24.35 31.84
CA GLY A 624 1.17 -23.41 32.74
C GLY A 624 2.61 -23.79 33.12
N ILE A 625 3.22 -24.75 32.43
CA ILE A 625 4.63 -25.19 32.65
C ILE A 625 5.60 -24.10 32.20
N ILE A 626 5.28 -23.45 31.09
CA ILE A 626 6.02 -22.33 30.54
C ILE A 626 5.08 -21.16 30.30
N GLU A 627 5.62 -19.96 30.45
CA GLU A 627 4.94 -18.71 30.18
C GLU A 627 5.69 -17.97 29.09
N GLU A 628 4.97 -17.49 28.07
CA GLU A 628 5.50 -16.65 27.01
C GLU A 628 5.30 -15.17 27.37
N TYR A 629 6.32 -14.36 27.19
CA TYR A 629 6.29 -12.92 27.43
C TYR A 629 7.21 -12.20 26.47
N THR A 630 7.00 -10.89 26.29
CA THR A 630 7.90 -10.05 25.51
C THR A 630 9.01 -9.53 26.41
N GLY A 631 10.27 -9.79 26.01
CA GLY A 631 11.46 -9.28 26.72
C GLY A 631 11.66 -7.77 26.51
N ASP A 632 12.59 -7.18 27.27
CA ASP A 632 12.91 -5.74 27.20
C ASP A 632 13.44 -5.33 25.81
N ASP A 633 14.00 -6.25 25.05
CA ASP A 633 14.47 -6.08 23.67
C ASP A 633 13.37 -6.31 22.60
N GLY A 634 12.15 -6.57 23.04
CA GLY A 634 10.99 -6.86 22.17
C GLY A 634 10.94 -8.28 21.62
N GLN A 635 11.88 -9.18 21.96
CA GLN A 635 11.82 -10.57 21.54
C GLN A 635 10.82 -11.38 22.37
N LEU A 636 10.22 -12.39 21.74
CA LEU A 636 9.39 -13.36 22.45
C LEU A 636 10.28 -14.31 23.27
N MET A 637 10.00 -14.37 24.57
CA MET A 637 10.74 -15.12 25.57
C MET A 637 9.85 -16.16 26.23
N LEU A 638 10.45 -17.26 26.66
CA LEU A 638 9.81 -18.26 27.50
C LEU A 638 10.40 -18.19 28.91
N ARG A 639 9.53 -18.33 29.92
CA ARG A 639 9.91 -18.50 31.33
C ARG A 639 9.40 -19.85 31.80
N TRP A 640 10.25 -20.56 32.55
CA TRP A 640 9.86 -21.81 33.18
C TRP A 640 9.11 -21.53 34.48
N ASN A 641 7.93 -22.10 34.66
CA ASN A 641 7.17 -22.03 35.89
C ASN A 641 7.37 -23.29 36.74
N ALA A 642 7.54 -23.14 38.06
CA ALA A 642 7.53 -24.24 38.97
C ALA A 642 6.06 -24.69 39.19
N VAL A 643 5.68 -25.79 38.57
CA VAL A 643 4.34 -26.37 38.74
C VAL A 643 4.45 -27.48 39.78
N GLU A 644 3.66 -27.37 40.87
CA GLU A 644 3.54 -28.39 41.89
C GLU A 644 2.39 -29.35 41.55
N GLY A 645 2.67 -30.66 41.63
CA GLY A 645 1.66 -31.71 41.47
C GLY A 645 1.65 -32.40 40.11
N LYS A 646 0.63 -33.25 39.92
CA LYS A 646 0.43 -34.02 38.69
C LYS A 646 -0.44 -33.19 37.72
N LEU A 647 0.08 -32.89 36.53
CA LEU A 647 -0.66 -32.18 35.50
C LEU A 647 -1.60 -33.13 34.75
N ASP A 648 -2.78 -32.65 34.45
CA ASP A 648 -3.77 -33.39 33.66
C ASP A 648 -3.75 -32.91 32.21
N LEU A 649 -3.30 -33.80 31.31
CA LEU A 649 -3.19 -33.49 29.88
C LEU A 649 -4.53 -33.19 29.21
N VAL A 650 -5.67 -33.68 29.78
CA VAL A 650 -7.00 -33.39 29.24
C VAL A 650 -7.43 -31.95 29.44
N THR A 651 -6.69 -31.13 30.19
CA THR A 651 -6.91 -29.69 30.31
C THR A 651 -6.29 -28.91 29.15
N SER A 652 -5.46 -29.53 28.33
CA SER A 652 -4.88 -28.92 27.12
C SER A 652 -5.78 -29.17 25.91
N VAL A 653 -6.27 -28.11 25.31
CA VAL A 653 -7.08 -28.16 24.07
C VAL A 653 -6.25 -28.73 22.91
N THR A 654 -4.99 -28.30 22.81
CA THR A 654 -4.05 -28.79 21.79
C THR A 654 -3.80 -30.29 21.92
N PHE A 655 -3.61 -30.79 23.15
CA PHE A 655 -3.44 -32.23 23.36
C PHE A 655 -4.69 -33.00 22.95
N LEU A 656 -5.87 -32.58 23.36
CA LEU A 656 -7.13 -33.22 22.98
C LEU A 656 -7.37 -33.25 21.48
N THR A 657 -6.93 -32.21 20.76
CA THR A 657 -7.10 -32.10 19.30
C THR A 657 -6.22 -33.08 18.53
N TYR A 658 -5.01 -33.39 19.02
CA TYR A 658 -3.99 -34.15 18.28
C TYR A 658 -3.51 -35.43 19.00
N SER A 659 -4.08 -35.79 20.15
CA SER A 659 -3.74 -37.02 20.83
C SER A 659 -4.25 -38.23 20.06
N VAL A 660 -3.40 -39.26 19.94
CA VAL A 660 -3.70 -40.57 19.31
C VAL A 660 -4.08 -41.56 20.37
#